data_0a244847d4c2d515ebedcd05bedebbc4
#
_entry.id   0a244847d4c2d515ebedcd05bedebbc4
#
_cell.length_a   1.000
_cell.length_b   1.000
_cell.length_c   1.000
_cell.angle_alpha   90.00
_cell.angle_beta   90.00
_cell.angle_gamma   90.00
#
_symmetry.space_group_name_H-M   'P 1'
#
loop_
_entity.id
_entity.type
_entity.pdbx_description
1 polymer ?
#
loop_
_entity_poly.entity_id
_entity_poly.type
_entity_poly.pdbx_seq_one_letter_code
_entity_poly.pdbx_strand_id
1 'polypeptide(L)'
;MDGDRTTHFEYDPMGRLIQRKAARRGGDKWEVETFAYDGNGNLLAANNEACRLQWFYDAAGNNTREHQWLEYLVKPQVAVFRHEYDVLNQRIATTRPDGHRVSWLTYGSGHLLALKLDDQELISYERDDLHREVGRVQGNGLVQRQTWSPNGQLLEQTLVRQGESRRIAARSYRYDEAGQLCHIDDLNRGDLHYRYDPVGRLLEASRNYEKETFAFDPASNLLDPEAPPNPNPHSPHKLMDNVLRSYCGTQYRYDERGNLQERIENGKTGKFTWDLYDRLRRYEDERLVVEFGYDALGRRVYKDSRSKYRKRLQAGPVWNENARRALDDKLGCDLTLFIWDGDTLAFEQRGRDGKGKTTHYVFEPGTFVPVAQGVMNHIEEMLHQPSYDFPYNINRDPVWQEKPTPKPFDTLGWYQCDQLGTPMETTGASGQVFWKGSYKAWGSTADQISIDPPENGYTNIRFQGQYFDIETKLHYNRYRYYDPSIGRFVGRDPIGFSGGLNIFIFAVNPVQWIDPYGLKKKAVSSCCPIEIDPCADDGKTHIVYQAPDPKHTDADGNPLIYTGKGSGYGVPTSVLSRRFSGGHHRKIDLSSVTIIHTTDSYAAVRGIEHMEKVQLGDRATKQNNPIGNRNKNKPTYIECAERHLSK
;
A
#
# COMPACT_ATOMS: atom_id res chain seq x y z
N MET A 1 3.79 25.31 -1.84
CA MET A 1 4.09 26.02 -3.11
C MET A 1 3.97 25.00 -4.21
N ASP A 2 3.11 25.24 -5.22
CA ASP A 2 2.93 24.30 -6.33
C ASP A 2 4.00 24.42 -7.43
N GLY A 3 5.09 25.14 -7.14
CA GLY A 3 6.20 25.31 -8.03
C GLY A 3 5.77 25.90 -9.37
N ASP A 4 6.11 25.19 -10.46
CA ASP A 4 5.91 25.60 -11.85
C ASP A 4 4.61 25.07 -12.49
N ARG A 5 3.63 24.57 -11.70
CA ARG A 5 2.41 23.98 -12.22
C ARG A 5 1.13 24.76 -11.85
N THR A 6 0.11 24.57 -12.69
CA THR A 6 -1.28 24.95 -12.43
C THR A 6 -2.12 23.68 -12.45
N THR A 7 -2.94 23.46 -11.42
CA THR A 7 -3.82 22.30 -11.33
C THR A 7 -5.28 22.79 -11.25
N HIS A 8 -6.17 22.16 -12.01
CA HIS A 8 -7.61 22.40 -11.97
C HIS A 8 -8.34 21.12 -11.56
N PHE A 9 -9.35 21.28 -10.74
CA PHE A 9 -10.22 20.22 -10.28
C PHE A 9 -11.65 20.56 -10.67
N GLU A 10 -12.38 19.57 -11.16
CA GLU A 10 -13.81 19.67 -11.48
C GLU A 10 -14.57 18.62 -10.65
N TYR A 11 -15.68 19.04 -10.08
CA TYR A 11 -16.49 18.21 -9.18
C TYR A 11 -17.91 18.13 -9.72
N ASP A 12 -18.57 17.00 -9.45
CA ASP A 12 -19.99 16.86 -9.72
C ASP A 12 -20.84 17.59 -8.64
N PRO A 13 -22.16 17.69 -8.82
CA PRO A 13 -23.04 18.36 -7.85
C PRO A 13 -23.03 17.72 -6.44
N MET A 14 -22.53 16.49 -6.31
CA MET A 14 -22.38 15.79 -5.02
C MET A 14 -20.99 16.00 -4.40
N GLY A 15 -20.12 16.82 -5.01
CA GLY A 15 -18.78 17.13 -4.53
C GLY A 15 -17.73 16.06 -4.83
N ARG A 16 -18.03 15.08 -5.73
CA ARG A 16 -17.06 14.05 -6.13
C ARG A 16 -16.21 14.53 -7.28
N LEU A 17 -14.91 14.24 -7.23
CA LEU A 17 -13.94 14.64 -8.25
C LEU A 17 -14.21 13.91 -9.57
N ILE A 18 -14.59 14.65 -10.64
CA ILE A 18 -14.83 14.08 -11.97
C ILE A 18 -13.68 14.35 -12.96
N GLN A 19 -12.89 15.39 -12.74
CA GLN A 19 -11.70 15.67 -13.53
C GLN A 19 -10.64 16.35 -12.68
N ARG A 20 -9.39 15.94 -12.84
CA ARG A 20 -8.22 16.75 -12.49
C ARG A 20 -7.32 16.91 -13.70
N LYS A 21 -6.82 18.12 -13.88
CA LYS A 21 -5.87 18.42 -14.96
C LYS A 21 -4.77 19.33 -14.46
N ALA A 22 -3.55 19.06 -14.91
CA ALA A 22 -2.38 19.83 -14.54
C ALA A 22 -1.61 20.23 -15.79
N ALA A 23 -1.05 21.46 -15.79
CA ALA A 23 -0.16 21.96 -16.82
C ALA A 23 1.01 22.72 -16.17
N ARG A 24 2.13 22.84 -16.87
CA ARG A 24 3.18 23.77 -16.48
C ARG A 24 2.65 25.19 -16.60
N ARG A 25 3.07 26.06 -15.70
CA ARG A 25 2.64 27.46 -15.70
C ARG A 25 3.00 28.12 -17.05
N GLY A 26 1.96 28.56 -17.79
CA GLY A 26 2.11 29.13 -19.13
C GLY A 26 2.33 28.11 -20.25
N GLY A 27 2.18 26.83 -19.99
CA GLY A 27 2.22 25.78 -20.99
C GLY A 27 0.83 25.36 -21.46
N ASP A 28 0.73 24.92 -22.71
CA ASP A 28 -0.55 24.52 -23.35
C ASP A 28 -0.85 23.03 -23.22
N LYS A 29 0.13 22.21 -22.80
CA LYS A 29 -0.05 20.76 -22.67
C LYS A 29 -0.56 20.41 -21.27
N TRP A 30 -1.76 19.82 -21.22
CA TRP A 30 -2.40 19.36 -20.00
C TRP A 30 -2.24 17.84 -19.85
N GLU A 31 -1.89 17.40 -18.64
CA GLU A 31 -2.08 16.03 -18.19
C GLU A 31 -3.47 15.96 -17.57
N VAL A 32 -4.33 15.05 -18.08
CA VAL A 32 -5.74 15.00 -17.70
C VAL A 32 -6.08 13.62 -17.13
N GLU A 33 -6.80 13.60 -16.03
CA GLU A 33 -7.38 12.41 -15.46
C GLU A 33 -8.86 12.65 -15.20
N THR A 34 -9.70 11.67 -15.56
CA THR A 34 -11.15 11.76 -15.46
C THR A 34 -11.71 10.62 -14.62
N PHE A 35 -12.79 10.88 -13.91
CA PHE A 35 -13.44 9.94 -13.02
C PHE A 35 -14.95 9.96 -13.26
N ALA A 36 -15.60 8.81 -13.14
CA ALA A 36 -17.04 8.69 -13.25
C ALA A 36 -17.59 7.85 -12.11
N TYR A 37 -18.76 8.19 -11.62
CA TYR A 37 -19.40 7.52 -10.48
C TYR A 37 -20.86 7.18 -10.81
N ASP A 38 -21.37 6.15 -10.13
CA ASP A 38 -22.81 5.86 -10.13
C ASP A 38 -23.58 6.76 -9.14
N GLY A 39 -24.89 6.60 -9.09
CA GLY A 39 -25.75 7.34 -8.16
C GLY A 39 -25.50 7.03 -6.68
N ASN A 40 -24.86 5.89 -6.36
CA ASN A 40 -24.54 5.48 -5.00
C ASN A 40 -23.14 5.96 -4.55
N GLY A 41 -22.35 6.54 -5.47
CA GLY A 41 -21.01 7.01 -5.21
C GLY A 41 -19.91 5.99 -5.55
N ASN A 42 -20.24 4.83 -6.11
CA ASN A 42 -19.23 3.87 -6.54
C ASN A 42 -18.48 4.40 -7.77
N LEU A 43 -17.16 4.25 -7.79
CA LEU A 43 -16.31 4.65 -8.91
C LEU A 43 -16.53 3.70 -10.10
N LEU A 44 -17.09 4.20 -11.20
CA LEU A 44 -17.33 3.42 -12.42
C LEU A 44 -16.14 3.43 -13.38
N ALA A 45 -15.42 4.54 -13.45
CA ALA A 45 -14.28 4.67 -14.35
C ALA A 45 -13.25 5.68 -13.82
N ALA A 46 -11.98 5.42 -14.16
CA ALA A 46 -10.88 6.35 -13.95
C ALA A 46 -9.90 6.23 -15.13
N ASN A 47 -9.69 7.34 -15.87
CA ASN A 47 -8.98 7.28 -17.14
C ASN A 47 -7.89 8.34 -17.23
N ASN A 48 -6.81 7.98 -17.90
CA ASN A 48 -5.77 8.88 -18.37
C ASN A 48 -5.15 8.39 -19.71
N GLU A 49 -4.05 8.99 -20.15
CA GLU A 49 -3.38 8.62 -21.43
C GLU A 49 -2.80 7.19 -21.43
N ALA A 50 -2.46 6.62 -20.26
CA ALA A 50 -1.78 5.33 -20.16
C ALA A 50 -2.74 4.18 -19.91
N CYS A 51 -3.85 4.42 -19.20
CA CYS A 51 -4.74 3.36 -18.77
C CYS A 51 -6.17 3.88 -18.60
N ARG A 52 -7.12 3.05 -18.99
CA ARG A 52 -8.55 3.25 -18.71
C ARG A 52 -9.01 2.14 -17.79
N LEU A 53 -9.57 2.52 -16.63
CA LEU A 53 -10.09 1.63 -15.61
C LEU A 53 -11.59 1.67 -15.59
N GLN A 54 -12.24 0.52 -15.43
CA GLN A 54 -13.69 0.40 -15.34
C GLN A 54 -14.08 -0.63 -14.28
N TRP A 55 -15.07 -0.32 -13.47
CA TRP A 55 -15.60 -1.18 -12.41
C TRP A 55 -17.08 -1.43 -12.61
N PHE A 56 -17.50 -2.65 -12.29
CA PHE A 56 -18.87 -3.11 -12.43
C PHE A 56 -19.34 -3.71 -11.11
N TYR A 57 -20.46 -3.24 -10.64
CA TYR A 57 -20.98 -3.57 -9.32
C TYR A 57 -22.27 -4.38 -9.41
N ASP A 58 -22.50 -5.21 -8.40
CA ASP A 58 -23.79 -5.85 -8.18
C ASP A 58 -24.79 -4.89 -7.47
N ALA A 59 -26.00 -5.37 -7.23
CA ALA A 59 -27.03 -4.58 -6.54
C ALA A 59 -26.70 -4.27 -5.07
N ALA A 60 -25.78 -5.02 -4.45
CA ALA A 60 -25.31 -4.80 -3.09
C ALA A 60 -24.16 -3.78 -3.03
N GLY A 61 -23.61 -3.36 -4.19
CA GLY A 61 -22.48 -2.45 -4.29
C GLY A 61 -21.11 -3.16 -4.27
N ASN A 62 -21.08 -4.48 -4.41
CA ASN A 62 -19.83 -5.20 -4.50
C ASN A 62 -19.22 -5.06 -5.89
N ASN A 63 -17.94 -4.75 -5.99
CA ASN A 63 -17.20 -4.75 -7.25
C ASN A 63 -17.02 -6.18 -7.76
N THR A 64 -17.86 -6.61 -8.70
CA THR A 64 -17.81 -7.97 -9.24
C THR A 64 -16.86 -8.13 -10.41
N ARG A 65 -16.45 -7.01 -11.03
CA ARG A 65 -15.60 -7.04 -12.22
C ARG A 65 -14.83 -5.74 -12.38
N GLU A 66 -13.56 -5.84 -12.74
CA GLU A 66 -12.68 -4.72 -13.06
C GLU A 66 -12.02 -4.95 -14.42
N HIS A 67 -12.00 -3.91 -15.27
CA HIS A 67 -11.27 -3.88 -16.53
C HIS A 67 -10.15 -2.86 -16.44
N GLN A 68 -8.92 -3.27 -16.76
CA GLN A 68 -7.76 -2.40 -16.88
C GLN A 68 -7.29 -2.41 -18.33
N TRP A 69 -7.56 -1.34 -19.07
CA TRP A 69 -7.19 -1.15 -20.46
C TRP A 69 -5.82 -0.50 -20.57
N LEU A 70 -4.86 -1.22 -21.14
CA LEU A 70 -3.48 -0.79 -21.33
C LEU A 70 -3.37 -0.05 -22.68
N GLU A 71 -3.74 1.23 -22.69
CA GLU A 71 -3.88 2.04 -23.90
C GLU A 71 -2.54 2.41 -24.56
N TYR A 72 -1.44 2.40 -23.82
CA TYR A 72 -0.11 2.74 -24.35
C TYR A 72 0.52 1.62 -25.20
N LEU A 73 -0.04 0.42 -25.22
CA LEU A 73 0.40 -0.66 -26.09
C LEU A 73 -0.03 -0.39 -27.53
N VAL A 74 0.80 -0.80 -28.51
CA VAL A 74 0.48 -0.69 -29.94
C VAL A 74 -0.85 -1.37 -30.28
N LYS A 75 -1.14 -2.47 -29.63
CA LYS A 75 -2.46 -3.14 -29.59
C LYS A 75 -2.94 -3.08 -28.16
N PRO A 76 -3.93 -2.23 -27.84
CA PRO A 76 -4.48 -2.16 -26.50
C PRO A 76 -4.97 -3.54 -26.02
N GLN A 77 -4.57 -3.90 -24.82
CA GLN A 77 -4.96 -5.15 -24.14
C GLN A 77 -5.80 -4.82 -22.92
N VAL A 78 -6.61 -5.77 -22.49
CA VAL A 78 -7.51 -5.62 -21.36
C VAL A 78 -7.24 -6.70 -20.31
N ALA A 79 -6.81 -6.30 -19.15
CA ALA A 79 -6.75 -7.16 -17.98
C ALA A 79 -8.14 -7.16 -17.30
N VAL A 80 -8.80 -8.32 -17.26
CA VAL A 80 -10.15 -8.49 -16.72
C VAL A 80 -10.09 -9.29 -15.45
N PHE A 81 -10.39 -8.65 -14.32
CA PHE A 81 -10.58 -9.31 -13.02
C PHE A 81 -12.06 -9.62 -12.80
N ARG A 82 -12.34 -10.72 -12.10
CA ARG A 82 -13.68 -11.11 -11.63
C ARG A 82 -13.59 -11.44 -10.15
N HIS A 83 -14.48 -10.88 -9.36
CA HIS A 83 -14.50 -11.05 -7.90
C HIS A 83 -15.76 -11.75 -7.45
N GLU A 84 -15.62 -12.62 -6.46
CA GLU A 84 -16.70 -13.38 -5.86
C GLU A 84 -16.86 -12.96 -4.40
N TYR A 85 -18.11 -12.86 -3.95
CA TYR A 85 -18.45 -12.42 -2.61
C TYR A 85 -19.35 -13.44 -1.91
N ASP A 86 -19.24 -13.51 -0.60
CA ASP A 86 -20.15 -14.28 0.23
C ASP A 86 -21.45 -13.51 0.52
N VAL A 87 -22.35 -14.13 1.27
CA VAL A 87 -23.62 -13.54 1.66
C VAL A 87 -23.50 -12.35 2.62
N LEU A 88 -22.32 -12.13 3.19
CA LEU A 88 -21.99 -11.00 4.06
C LEU A 88 -21.29 -9.88 3.28
N ASN A 89 -21.22 -9.97 1.96
CA ASN A 89 -20.50 -9.05 1.08
C ASN A 89 -18.98 -9.02 1.33
N GLN A 90 -18.41 -10.11 1.86
CA GLN A 90 -16.97 -10.26 1.96
C GLN A 90 -16.44 -10.92 0.68
N ARG A 91 -15.40 -10.34 0.11
CA ARG A 91 -14.75 -10.92 -1.07
C ARG A 91 -14.05 -12.21 -0.67
N ILE A 92 -14.37 -13.30 -1.36
CA ILE A 92 -13.85 -14.66 -1.08
C ILE A 92 -12.94 -15.20 -2.18
N ALA A 93 -13.02 -14.65 -3.38
CA ALA A 93 -12.16 -15.06 -4.49
C ALA A 93 -11.98 -13.96 -5.54
N THR A 94 -10.89 -14.09 -6.29
CA THR A 94 -10.60 -13.30 -7.49
C THR A 94 -10.11 -14.22 -8.60
N THR A 95 -10.75 -14.17 -9.75
CA THR A 95 -10.22 -14.71 -11.00
C THR A 95 -9.44 -13.64 -11.72
N ARG A 96 -8.18 -13.91 -12.01
CA ARG A 96 -7.22 -13.03 -12.68
C ARG A 96 -7.42 -13.00 -14.19
N PRO A 97 -6.82 -12.05 -14.92
CA PRO A 97 -6.98 -11.92 -16.38
C PRO A 97 -6.59 -13.15 -17.20
N ASP A 98 -5.67 -13.96 -16.72
CA ASP A 98 -5.20 -15.20 -17.34
C ASP A 98 -5.96 -16.46 -16.90
N GLY A 99 -6.98 -16.29 -16.06
CA GLY A 99 -7.83 -17.36 -15.57
C GLY A 99 -7.42 -17.96 -14.22
N HIS A 100 -6.23 -17.66 -13.70
CA HIS A 100 -5.85 -18.12 -12.37
C HIS A 100 -6.78 -17.57 -11.30
N ARG A 101 -7.21 -18.43 -10.37
CA ARG A 101 -8.15 -18.08 -9.31
C ARG A 101 -7.47 -18.11 -7.94
N VAL A 102 -7.39 -16.96 -7.30
CA VAL A 102 -6.98 -16.83 -5.89
C VAL A 102 -8.23 -16.78 -5.03
N SER A 103 -8.35 -17.66 -4.04
CA SER A 103 -9.47 -17.69 -3.11
C SER A 103 -9.00 -17.90 -1.69
N TRP A 104 -9.81 -17.50 -0.73
CA TRP A 104 -9.50 -17.62 0.68
C TRP A 104 -10.70 -18.04 1.50
N LEU A 105 -10.41 -18.79 2.56
CA LEU A 105 -11.36 -19.18 3.57
C LEU A 105 -11.15 -18.34 4.80
N THR A 106 -12.24 -17.83 5.33
CA THR A 106 -12.25 -17.04 6.58
C THR A 106 -13.19 -17.66 7.60
N TYR A 107 -13.01 -17.30 8.86
CA TYR A 107 -13.92 -17.67 9.94
C TYR A 107 -14.19 -16.48 10.86
N GLY A 108 -15.27 -16.52 11.61
CA GLY A 108 -15.65 -15.46 12.54
C GLY A 108 -15.86 -14.13 11.84
N SER A 109 -15.19 -13.09 12.27
CA SER A 109 -15.26 -11.72 11.71
C SER A 109 -14.33 -11.48 10.53
N GLY A 110 -13.92 -12.51 9.79
CA GLY A 110 -13.06 -12.40 8.62
C GLY A 110 -11.61 -12.84 8.84
N HIS A 111 -11.32 -13.60 9.88
CA HIS A 111 -9.98 -14.13 10.14
C HIS A 111 -9.60 -15.19 9.08
N LEU A 112 -8.47 -15.01 8.43
CA LEU A 112 -7.98 -15.89 7.38
C LEU A 112 -7.64 -17.27 7.95
N LEU A 113 -8.24 -18.33 7.39
CA LEU A 113 -8.01 -19.73 7.73
C LEU A 113 -7.15 -20.43 6.66
N ALA A 114 -7.40 -20.17 5.40
CA ALA A 114 -6.63 -20.73 4.30
C ALA A 114 -6.64 -19.84 3.07
N LEU A 115 -5.60 -19.96 2.26
CA LEU A 115 -5.45 -19.28 0.97
C LEU A 115 -5.16 -20.32 -0.10
N LYS A 116 -5.88 -20.24 -1.22
CA LYS A 116 -5.81 -21.19 -2.33
C LYS A 116 -5.46 -20.49 -3.64
N LEU A 117 -4.80 -21.22 -4.52
CA LEU A 117 -4.56 -20.86 -5.91
C LEU A 117 -5.04 -22.02 -6.79
N ASP A 118 -5.97 -21.75 -7.72
CA ASP A 118 -6.58 -22.74 -8.59
C ASP A 118 -7.14 -23.96 -7.82
N ASP A 119 -7.83 -23.68 -6.72
CA ASP A 119 -8.39 -24.65 -5.78
C ASP A 119 -7.37 -25.52 -5.01
N GLN A 120 -6.07 -25.34 -5.27
CA GLN A 120 -5.00 -25.96 -4.46
C GLN A 120 -4.67 -25.07 -3.27
N GLU A 121 -4.52 -25.69 -2.10
CA GLU A 121 -4.16 -24.96 -0.89
C GLU A 121 -2.71 -24.49 -0.96
N LEU A 122 -2.52 -23.16 -0.93
CA LEU A 122 -1.20 -22.55 -0.83
C LEU A 122 -0.71 -22.52 0.63
N ILE A 123 -1.57 -22.08 1.53
CA ILE A 123 -1.30 -21.98 2.97
C ILE A 123 -2.58 -22.18 3.73
N SER A 124 -2.51 -22.93 4.85
CA SER A 124 -3.49 -22.92 5.92
C SER A 124 -2.88 -22.40 7.22
N TYR A 125 -3.70 -21.71 8.02
CA TYR A 125 -3.27 -20.97 9.21
C TYR A 125 -3.84 -21.59 10.47
N GLU A 126 -2.98 -21.74 11.49
CA GLU A 126 -3.37 -22.05 12.86
C GLU A 126 -3.32 -20.78 13.71
N ARG A 127 -4.36 -20.53 14.51
CA ARG A 127 -4.47 -19.33 15.34
C ARG A 127 -4.78 -19.68 16.79
N ASP A 128 -4.30 -18.84 17.71
CA ASP A 128 -4.64 -18.94 19.11
C ASP A 128 -6.01 -18.26 19.42
N ASP A 129 -6.42 -18.31 20.68
CA ASP A 129 -7.68 -17.71 21.17
C ASP A 129 -7.74 -16.18 21.02
N LEU A 130 -6.61 -15.52 20.77
CA LEU A 130 -6.52 -14.08 20.43
C LEU A 130 -6.46 -13.85 18.92
N HIS A 131 -6.73 -14.88 18.12
CA HIS A 131 -6.67 -14.88 16.66
C HIS A 131 -5.28 -14.57 16.06
N ARG A 132 -4.21 -14.64 16.88
CA ARG A 132 -2.84 -14.48 16.39
C ARG A 132 -2.42 -15.76 15.67
N GLU A 133 -1.65 -15.61 14.61
CA GLU A 133 -1.08 -16.77 13.91
C GLU A 133 -0.03 -17.45 14.79
N VAL A 134 -0.24 -18.71 15.10
CA VAL A 134 0.72 -19.57 15.82
C VAL A 134 1.36 -20.60 14.91
N GLY A 135 0.79 -20.85 13.74
CA GLY A 135 1.32 -21.75 12.74
C GLY A 135 0.73 -21.52 11.37
N ARG A 136 1.47 -21.92 10.35
CA ARG A 136 0.99 -22.06 8.98
C ARG A 136 1.58 -23.29 8.33
N VAL A 137 0.75 -24.04 7.63
CA VAL A 137 1.16 -25.17 6.80
C VAL A 137 1.15 -24.69 5.34
N GLN A 138 2.26 -24.90 4.64
CA GLN A 138 2.42 -24.50 3.24
C GLN A 138 2.21 -25.70 2.29
N GLY A 139 1.67 -25.45 1.10
CA GLY A 139 1.40 -26.49 0.11
C GLY A 139 2.63 -27.28 -0.36
N ASN A 140 3.84 -26.79 -0.07
CA ASN A 140 5.10 -27.48 -0.34
C ASN A 140 5.59 -28.38 0.84
N GLY A 141 4.73 -28.64 1.83
CA GLY A 141 5.03 -29.48 2.99
C GLY A 141 5.91 -28.83 4.06
N LEU A 142 6.09 -27.52 4.01
CA LEU A 142 6.77 -26.78 5.07
C LEU A 142 5.76 -26.28 6.11
N VAL A 143 6.20 -26.24 7.36
CA VAL A 143 5.42 -25.75 8.49
C VAL A 143 6.19 -24.64 9.18
N GLN A 144 5.60 -23.46 9.25
CA GLN A 144 6.09 -22.36 10.06
C GLN A 144 5.34 -22.34 11.38
N ARG A 145 6.06 -22.15 12.49
CA ARG A 145 5.49 -21.94 13.84
C ARG A 145 5.93 -20.60 14.38
N GLN A 146 5.05 -19.99 15.18
CA GLN A 146 5.28 -18.70 15.80
C GLN A 146 4.91 -18.77 17.28
N THR A 147 5.67 -18.07 18.11
CA THR A 147 5.36 -17.89 19.52
C THR A 147 5.30 -16.41 19.87
N TRP A 148 4.37 -16.07 20.76
CA TRP A 148 4.05 -14.69 21.11
C TRP A 148 4.19 -14.43 22.59
N SER A 149 4.62 -13.24 22.96
CA SER A 149 4.55 -12.76 24.34
C SER A 149 3.08 -12.48 24.73
N PRO A 150 2.77 -12.39 26.03
CA PRO A 150 1.44 -11.96 26.49
C PRO A 150 1.02 -10.58 25.96
N ASN A 151 2.01 -9.69 25.70
CA ASN A 151 1.79 -8.35 25.15
C ASN A 151 1.66 -8.33 23.61
N GLY A 152 1.68 -9.51 22.97
CA GLY A 152 1.51 -9.65 21.54
C GLY A 152 2.75 -9.38 20.69
N GLN A 153 3.94 -9.42 21.26
CA GLN A 153 5.20 -9.34 20.52
C GLN A 153 5.59 -10.73 20.02
N LEU A 154 6.05 -10.82 18.79
CA LEU A 154 6.56 -12.07 18.21
C LEU A 154 7.90 -12.42 18.88
N LEU A 155 7.99 -13.61 19.48
CA LEU A 155 9.20 -14.07 20.17
C LEU A 155 10.03 -15.02 19.33
N GLU A 156 9.38 -15.89 18.55
CA GLU A 156 10.09 -16.88 17.73
C GLU A 156 9.29 -17.20 16.47
N GLN A 157 10.00 -17.38 15.37
CA GLN A 157 9.54 -17.96 14.12
C GLN A 157 10.44 -19.15 13.76
N THR A 158 9.89 -20.30 13.45
CA THR A 158 10.64 -21.46 12.99
C THR A 158 10.00 -22.06 11.76
N LEU A 159 10.80 -22.45 10.77
CA LEU A 159 10.39 -23.15 9.57
C LEU A 159 11.02 -24.52 9.53
N VAL A 160 10.20 -25.55 9.42
CA VAL A 160 10.62 -26.95 9.35
C VAL A 160 9.87 -27.67 8.25
N ARG A 161 10.36 -28.82 7.78
CA ARG A 161 9.57 -29.74 6.97
C ARG A 161 8.62 -30.51 7.89
N GLN A 162 7.42 -30.75 7.43
CA GLN A 162 6.42 -31.54 8.18
C GLN A 162 6.98 -32.92 8.53
N GLY A 163 6.96 -33.26 9.82
CA GLY A 163 7.51 -34.50 10.34
C GLY A 163 9.02 -34.53 10.59
N GLU A 164 9.74 -33.43 10.28
CA GLU A 164 11.17 -33.32 10.55
C GLU A 164 11.44 -32.30 11.68
N SER A 165 12.58 -32.50 12.39
CA SER A 165 13.04 -31.56 13.41
C SER A 165 14.08 -30.57 12.91
N ARG A 166 14.59 -30.74 11.69
CA ARG A 166 15.63 -29.88 11.11
C ARG A 166 15.03 -28.54 10.74
N ARG A 167 15.54 -27.46 11.35
CA ARG A 167 15.14 -26.08 11.04
C ARG A 167 15.74 -25.64 9.72
N ILE A 168 14.89 -25.14 8.82
CA ILE A 168 15.29 -24.52 7.54
C ILE A 168 15.56 -23.04 7.74
N ALA A 169 14.71 -22.38 8.53
CA ALA A 169 14.90 -21.02 9.03
C ALA A 169 14.41 -20.93 10.47
N ALA A 170 15.04 -20.10 11.27
CA ALA A 170 14.61 -19.80 12.63
C ALA A 170 15.05 -18.39 13.00
N ARG A 171 14.17 -17.65 13.66
CA ARG A 171 14.40 -16.30 14.15
C ARG A 171 13.83 -16.17 15.55
N SER A 172 14.65 -15.66 16.48
CA SER A 172 14.22 -15.32 17.85
C SER A 172 14.35 -13.82 18.03
N TYR A 173 13.35 -13.21 18.63
CA TYR A 173 13.21 -11.76 18.77
C TYR A 173 13.24 -11.39 20.25
N ARG A 174 14.01 -10.37 20.61
CA ARG A 174 14.05 -9.82 21.97
C ARG A 174 13.77 -8.33 21.91
N TYR A 175 13.04 -7.87 22.91
CA TYR A 175 12.59 -6.49 23.03
C TYR A 175 13.13 -5.89 24.32
N ASP A 176 13.38 -4.58 24.31
CA ASP A 176 13.75 -3.84 25.50
C ASP A 176 12.51 -3.53 26.37
N GLU A 177 12.71 -2.84 27.49
CA GLU A 177 11.63 -2.47 28.43
C GLU A 177 10.61 -1.50 27.81
N ALA A 178 11.01 -0.74 26.79
CA ALA A 178 10.13 0.15 26.02
C ALA A 178 9.37 -0.58 24.90
N GLY A 179 9.58 -1.90 24.74
CA GLY A 179 8.97 -2.71 23.70
C GLY A 179 9.62 -2.57 22.33
N GLN A 180 10.83 -1.99 22.25
CA GLN A 180 11.58 -1.86 20.99
C GLN A 180 12.36 -3.15 20.72
N LEU A 181 12.38 -3.59 19.46
CA LEU A 181 13.12 -4.77 19.02
C LEU A 181 14.62 -4.51 19.13
N CYS A 182 15.29 -5.10 20.11
CA CYS A 182 16.72 -4.85 20.38
C CYS A 182 17.65 -5.95 19.86
N HIS A 183 17.12 -7.16 19.59
CA HIS A 183 17.96 -8.27 19.12
C HIS A 183 17.13 -9.27 18.29
N ILE A 184 17.72 -9.76 17.20
CA ILE A 184 17.25 -10.90 16.40
C ILE A 184 18.40 -11.91 16.32
N ASP A 185 18.13 -13.16 16.76
CA ASP A 185 18.98 -14.30 16.46
C ASP A 185 18.40 -15.03 15.24
N ASP A 186 19.09 -14.94 14.08
CA ASP A 186 18.68 -15.54 12.81
C ASP A 186 19.63 -16.69 12.44
N LEU A 187 19.09 -17.91 12.36
CA LEU A 187 19.84 -19.13 12.03
C LEU A 187 20.65 -19.00 10.73
N ASN A 188 20.15 -18.26 9.75
CA ASN A 188 20.76 -18.14 8.43
C ASN A 188 21.68 -16.91 8.30
N ARG A 189 21.53 -15.89 9.17
CA ARG A 189 22.21 -14.58 9.04
C ARG A 189 23.00 -14.17 10.27
N GLY A 190 22.88 -14.92 11.38
CA GLY A 190 23.52 -14.60 12.66
C GLY A 190 22.78 -13.51 13.45
N ASP A 191 23.43 -13.03 14.48
CA ASP A 191 22.89 -12.08 15.44
C ASP A 191 22.80 -10.66 14.86
N LEU A 192 21.65 -10.02 15.04
CA LEU A 192 21.43 -8.60 14.78
C LEU A 192 21.09 -7.89 16.08
N HIS A 193 21.78 -6.80 16.35
CA HIS A 193 21.54 -5.96 17.52
C HIS A 193 21.14 -4.55 17.08
N TYR A 194 20.19 -3.96 17.79
CA TYR A 194 19.65 -2.64 17.53
C TYR A 194 19.75 -1.77 18.79
N ARG A 195 20.07 -0.50 18.60
CA ARG A 195 20.02 0.51 19.68
C ARG A 195 19.22 1.71 19.24
N TYR A 196 18.51 2.31 20.16
CA TYR A 196 17.61 3.42 19.91
C TYR A 196 17.93 4.62 20.78
N ASP A 197 17.49 5.78 20.35
CA ASP A 197 17.45 6.95 21.20
C ASP A 197 16.15 6.96 22.06
N PRO A 198 16.03 7.91 23.04
CA PRO A 198 14.86 7.97 23.91
C PRO A 198 13.51 8.20 23.22
N VAL A 199 13.50 8.66 21.95
CA VAL A 199 12.29 8.87 21.15
C VAL A 199 12.04 7.72 20.13
N GLY A 200 12.82 6.64 20.22
CA GLY A 200 12.62 5.41 19.44
C GLY A 200 13.24 5.41 18.05
N ARG A 201 14.16 6.35 17.72
CA ARG A 201 14.87 6.34 16.44
C ARG A 201 16.05 5.38 16.51
N LEU A 202 16.28 4.65 15.42
CA LEU A 202 17.36 3.68 15.34
C LEU A 202 18.73 4.38 15.28
N LEU A 203 19.57 4.19 16.30
CA LEU A 203 20.92 4.74 16.37
C LEU A 203 21.99 3.79 15.83
N GLU A 204 21.74 2.50 15.95
CA GLU A 204 22.72 1.48 15.59
C GLU A 204 22.03 0.20 15.16
N ALA A 205 22.55 -0.41 14.09
CA ALA A 205 22.26 -1.77 13.69
C ALA A 205 23.58 -2.50 13.46
N SER A 206 23.78 -3.63 14.12
CA SER A 206 25.02 -4.39 13.99
C SER A 206 24.73 -5.87 13.75
N ARG A 207 25.52 -6.46 12.86
CA ARG A 207 25.47 -7.89 12.52
C ARG A 207 26.90 -8.41 12.41
N ASN A 208 27.25 -9.40 13.21
CA ASN A 208 28.59 -9.98 13.21
C ASN A 208 29.68 -8.88 13.34
N TYR A 209 30.40 -8.61 12.26
CA TYR A 209 31.46 -7.58 12.19
C TYR A 209 31.02 -6.30 11.47
N GLU A 210 29.79 -6.26 10.94
CA GLU A 210 29.24 -5.10 10.26
C GLU A 210 28.46 -4.25 11.24
N LYS A 211 28.67 -2.94 11.19
CA LYS A 211 28.01 -1.98 12.05
C LYS A 211 27.56 -0.77 11.25
N GLU A 212 26.28 -0.48 11.34
CA GLU A 212 25.68 0.76 10.83
C GLU A 212 25.36 1.67 12.00
N THR A 213 25.75 2.93 11.91
CA THR A 213 25.44 3.95 12.93
C THR A 213 24.67 5.09 12.28
N PHE A 214 23.70 5.63 13.00
CA PHE A 214 22.80 6.65 12.50
C PHE A 214 22.73 7.81 13.49
N ALA A 215 22.67 9.02 12.96
CA ALA A 215 22.42 10.24 13.70
C ALA A 215 21.25 10.98 13.04
N PHE A 216 20.51 11.74 13.83
CA PHE A 216 19.31 12.41 13.36
C PHE A 216 19.31 13.88 13.75
N ASP A 217 18.77 14.73 12.88
CA ASP A 217 18.40 16.08 13.24
C ASP A 217 17.09 16.11 14.05
N PRO A 218 16.68 17.27 14.60
CA PRO A 218 15.42 17.39 15.35
C PRO A 218 14.15 17.04 14.53
N ALA A 219 14.22 17.12 13.18
CA ALA A 219 13.13 16.75 12.29
C ALA A 219 13.19 15.27 11.88
N SER A 220 14.06 14.47 12.51
CA SER A 220 14.30 13.05 12.23
C SER A 220 14.84 12.77 10.82
N ASN A 221 15.55 13.72 10.21
CA ASN A 221 16.34 13.43 9.03
C ASN A 221 17.62 12.71 9.43
N LEU A 222 18.01 11.68 8.65
CA LEU A 222 19.34 11.06 8.76
C LEU A 222 20.41 12.09 8.43
N LEU A 223 21.40 12.21 9.31
CA LEU A 223 22.57 13.05 9.11
C LEU A 223 23.67 12.22 8.41
N ASP A 224 24.41 12.88 7.52
CA ASP A 224 25.55 12.29 6.84
C ASP A 224 26.67 12.01 7.84
N PRO A 225 27.10 10.74 8.05
CA PRO A 225 28.16 10.40 8.97
C PRO A 225 29.56 10.93 8.54
N GLU A 226 29.70 11.24 7.23
CA GLU A 226 30.94 11.80 6.67
C GLU A 226 30.93 13.34 6.62
N ALA A 227 29.83 13.96 7.05
CA ALA A 227 29.75 15.42 7.08
C ALA A 227 30.77 16.01 8.08
N PRO A 228 31.40 17.16 7.77
CA PRO A 228 32.30 17.82 8.70
C PRO A 228 31.57 18.17 10.01
N PRO A 229 32.28 18.12 11.15
CA PRO A 229 31.70 18.48 12.45
C PRO A 229 31.03 19.85 12.41
N ASN A 230 29.87 19.96 13.06
CA ASN A 230 29.19 21.24 13.17
C ASN A 230 30.10 22.28 13.86
N PRO A 231 30.43 23.40 13.22
CA PRO A 231 31.29 24.41 13.82
C PRO A 231 30.65 25.10 15.04
N ASN A 232 29.34 24.98 15.21
CA ASN A 232 28.62 25.49 16.38
C ASN A 232 27.99 24.34 17.20
N PRO A 233 28.66 23.87 18.27
CA PRO A 233 28.17 22.76 19.09
C PRO A 233 26.84 23.06 19.82
N HIS A 234 26.44 24.32 19.90
CA HIS A 234 25.17 24.75 20.53
C HIS A 234 24.01 24.86 19.54
N SER A 235 24.26 24.69 18.24
CA SER A 235 23.22 24.67 17.22
C SER A 235 23.06 23.24 16.65
N PRO A 236 21.89 22.62 16.72
CA PRO A 236 21.73 21.28 16.18
C PRO A 236 21.98 21.27 14.65
N HIS A 237 22.70 20.27 14.17
CA HIS A 237 22.81 20.01 12.74
C HIS A 237 21.42 19.68 12.20
N LYS A 238 20.93 20.45 11.24
CA LYS A 238 19.61 20.23 10.62
C LYS A 238 19.66 20.44 9.12
N LEU A 239 18.84 19.70 8.40
CA LEU A 239 18.67 19.92 6.97
C LEU A 239 17.71 21.10 6.76
N MET A 240 18.11 22.06 5.92
CA MET A 240 17.22 23.14 5.52
C MET A 240 16.07 22.57 4.68
N ASP A 241 14.84 22.93 5.00
CA ASP A 241 13.61 22.49 4.32
C ASP A 241 13.44 20.95 4.27
N ASN A 242 14.10 20.22 5.17
CA ASN A 242 14.20 18.77 5.15
C ASN A 242 14.79 18.19 3.83
N VAL A 243 15.51 18.99 3.04
CA VAL A 243 16.07 18.58 1.75
C VAL A 243 17.51 18.07 1.93
N LEU A 244 17.74 16.80 1.63
CA LEU A 244 19.06 16.16 1.70
C LEU A 244 19.84 16.49 0.42
N ARG A 245 20.98 17.20 0.53
CA ARG A 245 21.79 17.60 -0.62
C ARG A 245 23.05 16.78 -0.82
N SER A 246 23.53 16.11 0.22
CA SER A 246 24.62 15.15 0.16
C SER A 246 24.48 14.09 1.24
N TYR A 247 24.96 12.88 0.95
CA TYR A 247 25.04 11.77 1.91
C TYR A 247 26.08 10.76 1.43
N CYS A 248 27.08 10.47 2.27
CA CYS A 248 28.17 9.52 1.98
C CYS A 248 28.74 9.73 0.56
N GLY A 249 29.18 10.95 0.24
CA GLY A 249 29.79 11.31 -1.04
C GLY A 249 28.83 11.42 -2.24
N THR A 250 27.56 11.01 -2.12
CA THR A 250 26.54 11.16 -3.15
C THR A 250 25.86 12.51 -3.04
N GLN A 251 25.70 13.23 -4.16
CA GLN A 251 25.01 14.51 -4.23
C GLN A 251 23.61 14.36 -4.79
N TYR A 252 22.66 15.12 -4.26
CA TYR A 252 21.24 15.12 -4.62
C TYR A 252 20.77 16.53 -4.96
N ARG A 253 20.12 16.69 -6.10
CA ARG A 253 19.49 17.94 -6.53
C ARG A 253 18.01 17.72 -6.72
N TYR A 254 17.22 18.69 -6.27
CA TYR A 254 15.76 18.61 -6.29
C TYR A 254 15.19 19.73 -7.15
N ASP A 255 14.02 19.47 -7.74
CA ASP A 255 13.25 20.48 -8.44
C ASP A 255 12.52 21.43 -7.45
N GLU A 256 11.83 22.45 -7.95
CA GLU A 256 11.09 23.43 -7.14
C GLU A 256 9.93 22.79 -6.36
N ARG A 257 9.45 21.64 -6.80
CA ARG A 257 8.40 20.86 -6.13
C ARG A 257 8.93 19.92 -5.07
N GLY A 258 10.26 19.79 -4.96
CA GLY A 258 10.95 18.94 -3.98
C GLY A 258 11.09 17.50 -4.43
N ASN A 259 10.99 17.21 -5.71
CA ASN A 259 11.27 15.89 -6.26
C ASN A 259 12.75 15.79 -6.67
N LEU A 260 13.38 14.62 -6.46
CA LEU A 260 14.75 14.37 -6.87
C LEU A 260 14.91 14.55 -8.38
N GLN A 261 15.76 15.49 -8.80
CA GLN A 261 16.06 15.76 -10.20
C GLN A 261 17.35 15.12 -10.69
N GLU A 262 18.39 15.14 -9.85
CA GLU A 262 19.68 14.52 -10.16
C GLU A 262 20.27 13.84 -8.93
N ARG A 263 20.87 12.66 -9.15
CA ARG A 263 21.72 11.96 -8.18
C ARG A 263 23.10 11.75 -8.81
N ILE A 264 24.14 12.24 -8.15
CA ILE A 264 25.53 12.16 -8.62
C ILE A 264 26.29 11.27 -7.65
N GLU A 265 26.60 10.05 -8.08
CA GLU A 265 27.30 9.02 -7.30
C GLU A 265 28.60 8.64 -8.04
N ASN A 266 29.75 8.81 -7.39
CA ASN A 266 31.06 8.50 -7.99
C ASN A 266 31.28 9.14 -9.38
N GLY A 267 30.86 10.39 -9.55
CA GLY A 267 30.98 11.15 -10.79
C GLY A 267 29.98 10.76 -11.89
N LYS A 268 29.11 9.76 -11.64
CA LYS A 268 28.03 9.35 -12.57
C LYS A 268 26.74 10.03 -12.18
N THR A 269 26.03 10.57 -13.19
CA THR A 269 24.77 11.30 -12.97
C THR A 269 23.59 10.48 -13.43
N GLY A 270 22.66 10.22 -12.52
CA GLY A 270 21.32 9.76 -12.80
C GLY A 270 20.35 10.93 -12.78
N LYS A 271 19.56 11.09 -13.83
CA LYS A 271 18.57 12.16 -13.99
C LYS A 271 17.15 11.61 -13.86
N PHE A 272 16.32 12.32 -13.13
CA PHE A 272 14.92 11.96 -12.84
C PHE A 272 14.01 13.07 -13.37
N THR A 273 12.97 12.67 -14.08
CA THR A 273 11.94 13.59 -14.58
C THR A 273 10.59 13.15 -14.05
N TRP A 274 9.83 14.08 -13.50
CA TRP A 274 8.54 13.84 -12.86
C TRP A 274 7.41 14.41 -13.68
N ASP A 275 6.27 13.70 -13.66
CA ASP A 275 5.04 14.23 -14.25
C ASP A 275 4.45 15.38 -13.39
N LEU A 276 3.32 15.92 -13.81
CA LEU A 276 2.69 17.02 -13.09
C LEU A 276 1.91 16.61 -11.83
N TYR A 277 1.85 15.31 -11.56
CA TYR A 277 1.31 14.73 -10.31
C TYR A 277 2.40 14.19 -9.38
N ASP A 278 3.67 14.59 -9.61
CA ASP A 278 4.84 14.19 -8.82
C ASP A 278 5.13 12.67 -8.85
N ARG A 279 4.79 11.99 -9.97
CA ARG A 279 5.14 10.59 -10.24
C ARG A 279 6.36 10.55 -11.16
N LEU A 280 7.29 9.61 -10.93
CA LEU A 280 8.51 9.47 -11.73
C LEU A 280 8.16 9.03 -13.16
N ARG A 281 8.34 9.91 -14.14
CA ARG A 281 8.04 9.63 -15.54
C ARG A 281 9.24 9.09 -16.33
N ARG A 282 10.46 9.53 -15.99
CA ARG A 282 11.66 9.14 -16.71
C ARG A 282 12.88 9.14 -15.79
N TYR A 283 13.69 8.12 -15.95
CA TYR A 283 15.05 8.06 -15.42
C TYR A 283 16.04 7.87 -16.56
N GLU A 284 17.19 8.52 -16.51
CA GLU A 284 18.29 8.24 -17.42
C GLU A 284 19.65 8.38 -16.76
N ASP A 285 20.57 7.49 -17.13
CA ASP A 285 21.99 7.57 -16.81
C ASP A 285 22.83 7.50 -18.11
N GLU A 286 24.12 7.30 -18.01
CA GLU A 286 25.02 7.16 -19.15
C GLU A 286 24.71 5.93 -20.03
N ARG A 287 24.11 4.87 -19.46
CA ARG A 287 23.94 3.56 -20.07
C ARG A 287 22.54 3.33 -20.62
N LEU A 288 21.51 3.79 -19.93
CA LEU A 288 20.12 3.46 -20.22
C LEU A 288 19.16 4.61 -19.96
N VAL A 289 17.96 4.45 -20.48
CA VAL A 289 16.79 5.30 -20.25
C VAL A 289 15.65 4.40 -19.82
N VAL A 290 14.87 4.85 -18.84
CA VAL A 290 13.65 4.18 -18.38
C VAL A 290 12.48 5.14 -18.44
N GLU A 291 11.37 4.71 -18.99
CA GLU A 291 10.10 5.44 -18.98
C GLU A 291 9.07 4.69 -18.13
N PHE A 292 8.27 5.46 -17.39
CA PHE A 292 7.26 4.93 -16.49
C PHE A 292 5.90 5.52 -16.85
N GLY A 293 4.85 4.71 -16.75
CA GLY A 293 3.47 5.15 -16.89
C GLY A 293 2.60 4.72 -15.72
N TYR A 294 1.57 5.50 -15.47
CA TYR A 294 0.67 5.33 -14.32
C TYR A 294 -0.77 5.43 -14.76
N ASP A 295 -1.67 4.70 -14.09
CA ASP A 295 -3.10 4.90 -14.23
C ASP A 295 -3.58 6.17 -13.49
N ALA A 296 -4.86 6.50 -13.64
CA ALA A 296 -5.45 7.68 -13.01
C ALA A 296 -5.54 7.58 -11.47
N LEU A 297 -5.39 6.37 -10.89
CA LEU A 297 -5.27 6.17 -9.45
C LEU A 297 -3.81 6.28 -8.96
N GLY A 298 -2.84 6.49 -9.88
CA GLY A 298 -1.42 6.60 -9.59
C GLY A 298 -0.70 5.26 -9.39
N ARG A 299 -1.31 4.12 -9.77
CA ARG A 299 -0.61 2.82 -9.81
C ARG A 299 0.27 2.77 -11.06
N ARG A 300 1.51 2.32 -10.92
CA ARG A 300 2.41 2.16 -12.06
C ARG A 300 1.96 1.01 -12.94
N VAL A 301 1.67 1.29 -14.22
CA VAL A 301 1.17 0.28 -15.17
C VAL A 301 2.23 -0.23 -16.12
N TYR A 302 3.30 0.54 -16.36
CA TYR A 302 4.45 0.05 -17.11
C TYR A 302 5.76 0.69 -16.71
N LYS A 303 6.84 -0.02 -17.01
CA LYS A 303 8.23 0.42 -17.00
C LYS A 303 8.88 -0.05 -18.30
N ASP A 304 9.35 0.88 -19.13
CA ASP A 304 10.04 0.61 -20.40
C ASP A 304 11.49 1.04 -20.31
N SER A 305 12.42 0.11 -20.15
CA SER A 305 13.85 0.37 -20.10
C SER A 305 14.53 0.04 -21.41
N ARG A 306 15.47 0.89 -21.83
CA ARG A 306 16.22 0.78 -23.09
C ARG A 306 17.65 1.23 -22.91
N SER A 307 18.61 0.52 -23.52
CA SER A 307 20.00 0.93 -23.55
C SER A 307 20.21 2.17 -24.43
N LYS A 308 21.18 3.01 -24.08
CA LYS A 308 21.66 4.11 -24.93
C LYS A 308 22.62 3.61 -26.02
N TYR A 309 22.09 2.74 -26.90
CA TYR A 309 22.85 2.19 -28.02
C TYR A 309 23.11 3.27 -29.10
N ARG A 310 24.38 3.44 -29.49
CA ARG A 310 24.74 4.31 -30.61
C ARG A 310 24.81 3.50 -31.90
N LYS A 311 23.92 3.82 -32.85
CA LYS A 311 23.94 3.16 -34.18
C LYS A 311 25.29 3.37 -34.89
N ARG A 312 25.85 2.27 -35.40
CA ARG A 312 27.03 2.30 -36.24
C ARG A 312 26.58 2.53 -37.69
N LEU A 313 26.93 3.70 -38.23
CA LEU A 313 26.48 4.13 -39.61
C LEU A 313 26.94 3.17 -40.73
N GLN A 314 28.09 2.50 -40.51
CA GLN A 314 28.67 1.54 -41.48
C GLN A 314 28.07 0.16 -41.38
N ALA A 315 27.25 -0.16 -40.35
CA ALA A 315 26.62 -1.44 -40.19
C ALA A 315 25.16 -1.41 -40.68
N GLY A 316 24.71 -2.53 -41.24
CA GLY A 316 23.32 -2.63 -41.72
C GLY A 316 22.27 -2.53 -40.59
N PRO A 317 20.99 -2.26 -40.94
CA PRO A 317 19.92 -2.11 -39.93
C PRO A 317 19.76 -3.32 -39.01
N VAL A 318 19.80 -4.53 -39.58
CA VAL A 318 19.66 -5.79 -38.82
C VAL A 318 20.81 -5.97 -37.82
N TRP A 319 22.05 -5.67 -38.23
CA TRP A 319 23.19 -5.72 -37.32
C TRP A 319 23.05 -4.73 -36.14
N ASN A 320 22.66 -3.49 -36.43
CA ASN A 320 22.46 -2.50 -35.39
C ASN A 320 21.33 -2.90 -34.44
N GLU A 321 20.25 -3.49 -34.92
CA GLU A 321 19.15 -3.97 -34.10
C GLU A 321 19.59 -5.13 -33.20
N ASN A 322 20.32 -6.11 -33.74
CA ASN A 322 20.85 -7.23 -32.95
C ASN A 322 21.85 -6.75 -31.88
N ALA A 323 22.71 -5.79 -32.24
CA ALA A 323 23.67 -5.23 -31.29
C ALA A 323 22.98 -4.41 -30.18
N ARG A 324 21.89 -3.70 -30.51
CA ARG A 324 21.05 -3.02 -29.52
C ARG A 324 20.40 -4.03 -28.58
N ARG A 325 19.76 -5.07 -29.13
CA ARG A 325 19.13 -6.13 -28.31
C ARG A 325 20.14 -6.80 -27.38
N ALA A 326 21.32 -7.16 -27.88
CA ALA A 326 22.40 -7.74 -27.05
C ALA A 326 22.84 -6.79 -25.92
N LEU A 327 22.82 -5.46 -26.15
CA LEU A 327 23.11 -4.49 -25.10
C LEU A 327 21.96 -4.35 -24.11
N ASP A 328 20.71 -4.34 -24.60
CA ASP A 328 19.52 -4.35 -23.76
C ASP A 328 19.53 -5.58 -22.84
N ASP A 329 19.76 -6.77 -23.37
CA ASP A 329 19.88 -8.02 -22.59
C ASP A 329 20.99 -7.95 -21.54
N LYS A 330 22.18 -7.44 -21.92
CA LYS A 330 23.33 -7.26 -21.01
C LYS A 330 23.02 -6.31 -19.84
N LEU A 331 22.22 -5.26 -20.09
CA LEU A 331 21.84 -4.28 -19.09
C LEU A 331 20.54 -4.65 -18.35
N GLY A 332 19.89 -5.75 -18.76
CA GLY A 332 18.60 -6.16 -18.24
C GLY A 332 17.47 -5.19 -18.58
N CYS A 333 17.60 -4.47 -19.72
CA CYS A 333 16.58 -3.54 -20.19
C CYS A 333 15.42 -4.29 -20.86
N ASP A 334 14.20 -3.99 -20.45
CA ASP A 334 12.99 -4.58 -21.05
C ASP A 334 11.74 -3.73 -20.79
N LEU A 335 10.63 -4.13 -21.41
CA LEU A 335 9.31 -3.65 -21.06
C LEU A 335 8.76 -4.51 -19.93
N THR A 336 8.30 -3.88 -18.86
CA THR A 336 7.58 -4.54 -17.77
C THR A 336 6.19 -3.92 -17.63
N LEU A 337 5.14 -4.75 -17.70
CA LEU A 337 3.76 -4.40 -17.42
C LEU A 337 3.42 -4.79 -16.00
N PHE A 338 2.66 -3.96 -15.30
CA PHE A 338 2.21 -4.21 -13.94
C PHE A 338 0.68 -4.25 -13.90
N ILE A 339 0.12 -5.35 -13.45
CA ILE A 339 -1.32 -5.58 -13.37
C ILE A 339 -1.72 -5.68 -11.89
N TRP A 340 -2.69 -4.88 -11.50
CA TRP A 340 -3.02 -4.64 -10.10
C TRP A 340 -4.36 -5.24 -9.70
N ASP A 341 -4.42 -5.84 -8.52
CA ASP A 341 -5.64 -6.17 -7.81
C ASP A 341 -5.78 -5.23 -6.61
N GLY A 342 -6.61 -4.19 -6.76
CA GLY A 342 -6.62 -3.08 -5.82
C GLY A 342 -5.26 -2.35 -5.76
N ASP A 343 -4.65 -2.32 -4.59
CA ASP A 343 -3.31 -1.72 -4.38
C ASP A 343 -2.18 -2.76 -4.30
N THR A 344 -2.48 -4.06 -4.48
CA THR A 344 -1.46 -5.12 -4.53
C THR A 344 -1.16 -5.53 -5.98
N LEU A 345 0.11 -5.79 -6.27
CA LEU A 345 0.56 -6.25 -7.58
C LEU A 345 0.10 -7.70 -7.81
N ALA A 346 -0.87 -7.92 -8.71
CA ALA A 346 -1.36 -9.25 -9.01
C ALA A 346 -0.34 -10.05 -9.81
N PHE A 347 0.22 -9.45 -10.88
CA PHE A 347 1.32 -10.02 -11.65
C PHE A 347 2.03 -8.95 -12.46
N GLU A 348 3.24 -9.28 -12.89
CA GLU A 348 4.00 -8.51 -13.85
C GLU A 348 4.34 -9.35 -15.07
N GLN A 349 4.42 -8.70 -16.22
CA GLN A 349 4.91 -9.30 -17.46
C GLN A 349 6.14 -8.54 -17.92
N ARG A 350 7.26 -9.24 -18.01
CA ARG A 350 8.51 -8.65 -18.46
C ARG A 350 8.96 -9.29 -19.75
N GLY A 351 9.07 -8.50 -20.80
CA GLY A 351 9.52 -8.97 -22.09
C GLY A 351 9.00 -8.15 -23.26
N ARG A 352 9.50 -8.45 -24.45
CA ARG A 352 9.14 -7.82 -25.73
C ARG A 352 8.91 -8.87 -26.80
N ASP A 353 8.12 -8.51 -27.82
CA ASP A 353 7.89 -9.34 -29.00
C ASP A 353 7.43 -10.78 -28.70
N GLY A 354 6.59 -10.95 -27.66
CA GLY A 354 6.06 -12.26 -27.23
C GLY A 354 7.05 -13.16 -26.49
N LYS A 355 8.27 -12.68 -26.26
CA LYS A 355 9.28 -13.37 -25.46
C LYS A 355 9.40 -12.70 -24.10
N GLY A 356 9.45 -13.50 -23.06
CA GLY A 356 9.58 -12.95 -21.72
C GLY A 356 9.07 -13.87 -20.65
N LYS A 357 8.67 -13.27 -19.54
CA LYS A 357 8.31 -13.95 -18.30
C LYS A 357 7.11 -13.26 -17.67
N THR A 358 6.17 -14.04 -17.16
CA THR A 358 5.07 -13.58 -16.33
C THR A 358 5.29 -14.05 -14.90
N THR A 359 5.25 -13.12 -13.93
CA THR A 359 5.42 -13.44 -12.50
C THR A 359 4.19 -12.99 -11.74
N HIS A 360 3.48 -13.93 -11.17
CA HIS A 360 2.33 -13.71 -10.29
C HIS A 360 2.76 -13.55 -8.86
N TYR A 361 2.08 -12.70 -8.14
CA TYR A 361 2.25 -12.50 -6.70
C TYR A 361 0.93 -12.77 -5.98
N VAL A 362 1.01 -13.47 -4.87
CA VAL A 362 -0.13 -13.70 -3.98
C VAL A 362 0.22 -13.08 -2.63
N PHE A 363 -0.66 -12.21 -2.14
CA PHE A 363 -0.51 -11.54 -0.85
C PHE A 363 -1.59 -12.02 0.11
N GLU A 364 -1.34 -11.89 1.40
CA GLU A 364 -2.39 -12.06 2.41
C GLU A 364 -3.48 -10.99 2.17
N PRO A 365 -4.77 -11.37 2.11
CA PRO A 365 -5.86 -10.44 1.82
C PRO A 365 -5.85 -9.21 2.75
N GLY A 366 -5.98 -8.01 2.15
CA GLY A 366 -5.97 -6.76 2.90
C GLY A 366 -4.61 -6.30 3.43
N THR A 367 -3.53 -7.00 3.07
CA THR A 367 -2.16 -6.66 3.48
C THR A 367 -1.22 -6.57 2.27
N PHE A 368 0.04 -6.16 2.52
CA PHE A 368 1.13 -6.20 1.55
C PHE A 368 2.15 -7.30 1.87
N VAL A 369 1.79 -8.26 2.71
CA VAL A 369 2.64 -9.41 3.05
C VAL A 369 2.56 -10.44 1.94
N PRO A 370 3.65 -10.71 1.21
CA PRO A 370 3.63 -11.70 0.13
C PRO A 370 3.64 -13.11 0.70
N VAL A 371 2.85 -13.99 0.06
CA VAL A 371 2.67 -15.38 0.44
C VAL A 371 3.37 -16.32 -0.54
N ALA A 372 3.14 -16.10 -1.84
CA ALA A 372 3.68 -16.94 -2.89
C ALA A 372 3.91 -16.13 -4.17
N GLN A 373 4.80 -16.65 -5.02
CA GLN A 373 4.96 -16.22 -6.41
C GLN A 373 4.90 -17.40 -7.35
N GLY A 374 4.19 -17.23 -8.47
CA GLY A 374 4.16 -18.17 -9.57
C GLY A 374 4.85 -17.59 -10.80
N VAL A 375 5.71 -18.34 -11.45
CA VAL A 375 6.48 -17.90 -12.61
C VAL A 375 6.12 -18.72 -13.82
N MET A 376 5.85 -18.05 -14.95
CA MET A 376 5.72 -18.63 -16.28
C MET A 376 6.79 -18.03 -17.19
N ASN A 377 7.53 -18.87 -17.92
CA ASN A 377 8.63 -18.45 -18.79
C ASN A 377 8.13 -18.01 -20.18
N HIS A 378 6.96 -17.38 -20.20
CA HIS A 378 6.36 -16.76 -21.38
C HIS A 378 5.50 -15.56 -20.94
N ILE A 379 5.17 -14.71 -21.89
CA ILE A 379 4.20 -13.63 -21.69
C ILE A 379 2.81 -14.21 -21.94
N GLU A 380 1.93 -14.06 -20.96
CA GLU A 380 0.53 -14.47 -21.10
C GLU A 380 -0.25 -13.40 -21.86
N GLU A 381 -0.96 -13.79 -22.91
CA GLU A 381 -1.78 -12.87 -23.69
C GLU A 381 -3.04 -12.49 -22.88
N MET A 382 -3.28 -11.19 -22.74
CA MET A 382 -4.51 -10.66 -22.20
C MET A 382 -5.56 -10.47 -23.30
N LEU A 383 -6.81 -10.31 -22.90
CA LEU A 383 -7.91 -10.09 -23.83
C LEU A 383 -7.70 -8.79 -24.62
N HIS A 384 -8.22 -8.72 -25.82
CA HIS A 384 -8.31 -7.49 -26.60
C HIS A 384 -9.71 -7.35 -27.21
N GLN A 385 -10.16 -6.12 -27.35
CA GLN A 385 -11.41 -5.83 -28.01
C GLN A 385 -11.14 -5.68 -29.52
N PRO A 386 -11.74 -6.51 -30.38
CA PRO A 386 -11.59 -6.35 -31.80
C PRO A 386 -12.29 -5.07 -32.30
N SER A 387 -11.88 -4.59 -33.47
CA SER A 387 -12.65 -3.58 -34.21
C SER A 387 -13.89 -4.23 -34.80
N TYR A 388 -15.04 -3.55 -34.68
CA TYR A 388 -16.31 -4.03 -35.20
C TYR A 388 -16.78 -3.20 -36.39
N ASP A 389 -17.09 -3.87 -37.50
CA ASP A 389 -17.72 -3.24 -38.69
C ASP A 389 -19.25 -3.20 -38.57
N PHE A 390 -19.82 -3.64 -37.43
CA PHE A 390 -21.24 -3.70 -37.14
C PHE A 390 -21.53 -3.07 -35.75
N PRO A 391 -22.79 -2.77 -35.41
CA PRO A 391 -23.12 -2.23 -34.09
C PRO A 391 -22.60 -3.13 -32.96
N TYR A 392 -22.01 -2.53 -31.97
CA TYR A 392 -21.44 -3.22 -30.82
C TYR A 392 -22.48 -4.15 -30.15
N ASN A 393 -22.03 -5.37 -29.84
CA ASN A 393 -22.84 -6.35 -29.15
C ASN A 393 -22.02 -7.05 -28.06
N ILE A 394 -22.35 -6.80 -26.81
CA ILE A 394 -21.69 -7.33 -25.61
C ILE A 394 -21.61 -8.88 -25.61
N ASN A 395 -22.60 -9.56 -26.21
CA ASN A 395 -22.65 -11.03 -26.29
C ASN A 395 -21.67 -11.61 -27.32
N ARG A 396 -20.96 -10.76 -28.08
CA ARG A 396 -19.94 -11.17 -29.07
C ARG A 396 -18.56 -10.59 -28.74
N ASP A 397 -18.46 -9.78 -27.68
CA ASP A 397 -17.22 -9.15 -27.29
C ASP A 397 -16.38 -10.14 -26.44
N PRO A 398 -15.16 -10.52 -26.87
CA PRO A 398 -14.26 -11.41 -26.12
C PRO A 398 -14.03 -10.93 -24.70
N VAL A 399 -13.90 -9.61 -24.50
CA VAL A 399 -13.68 -9.00 -23.17
C VAL A 399 -14.76 -9.42 -22.18
N TRP A 400 -16.01 -9.64 -22.64
CA TRP A 400 -17.13 -10.05 -21.81
C TRP A 400 -17.38 -11.56 -21.79
N GLN A 401 -17.17 -12.21 -22.92
CA GLN A 401 -17.58 -13.61 -23.12
C GLN A 401 -16.46 -14.60 -22.79
N GLU A 402 -15.21 -14.25 -23.05
CA GLU A 402 -14.11 -15.18 -22.83
C GLU A 402 -13.74 -15.31 -21.36
N LYS A 403 -13.45 -16.55 -20.98
CA LYS A 403 -12.92 -16.91 -19.67
C LYS A 403 -11.61 -17.65 -19.92
N PRO A 404 -10.46 -16.97 -19.84
CA PRO A 404 -9.16 -17.60 -20.01
C PRO A 404 -9.01 -18.81 -19.09
N THR A 405 -8.36 -19.86 -19.59
CA THR A 405 -8.04 -21.05 -18.82
C THR A 405 -6.63 -20.92 -18.28
N PRO A 406 -6.41 -21.08 -16.97
CA PRO A 406 -5.09 -20.91 -16.39
C PRO A 406 -4.12 -21.96 -16.92
N LYS A 407 -2.90 -21.55 -17.23
CA LYS A 407 -1.79 -22.43 -17.59
C LYS A 407 -0.95 -22.72 -16.34
N PRO A 408 -0.39 -23.93 -16.21
CA PRO A 408 0.45 -24.26 -15.06
C PRO A 408 1.64 -23.32 -14.94
N PHE A 409 2.03 -22.96 -13.71
CA PHE A 409 3.28 -22.26 -13.46
C PHE A 409 4.48 -23.18 -13.70
N ASP A 410 5.53 -22.67 -14.36
CA ASP A 410 6.81 -23.37 -14.47
C ASP A 410 7.50 -23.49 -13.10
N THR A 411 7.30 -22.49 -12.26
CA THR A 411 7.84 -22.49 -10.89
C THR A 411 6.84 -21.82 -9.93
N LEU A 412 6.61 -22.47 -8.79
CA LEU A 412 5.86 -21.92 -7.67
C LEU A 412 6.79 -21.81 -6.46
N GLY A 413 6.84 -20.64 -5.85
CA GLY A 413 7.67 -20.33 -4.69
C GLY A 413 6.87 -19.70 -3.56
N TRP A 414 7.17 -20.09 -2.31
CA TRP A 414 6.56 -19.56 -1.10
C TRP A 414 7.51 -18.59 -0.42
N TYR A 415 7.00 -17.45 -0.01
CA TYR A 415 7.76 -16.45 0.75
C TYR A 415 7.85 -16.82 2.22
N GLN A 416 9.05 -16.67 2.76
CA GLN A 416 9.33 -16.71 4.19
C GLN A 416 9.69 -15.29 4.62
N CYS A 417 8.79 -14.63 5.33
CA CYS A 417 8.94 -13.24 5.71
C CYS A 417 9.42 -13.09 7.16
N ASP A 418 10.03 -11.94 7.45
CA ASP A 418 10.35 -11.52 8.81
C ASP A 418 9.11 -10.96 9.56
N GLN A 419 9.31 -10.40 10.75
CA GLN A 419 8.26 -9.77 11.57
C GLN A 419 7.56 -8.58 10.91
N LEU A 420 8.18 -7.96 9.91
CA LEU A 420 7.62 -6.85 9.14
C LEU A 420 6.90 -7.29 7.86
N GLY A 421 6.91 -8.59 7.54
CA GLY A 421 6.43 -9.09 6.27
C GLY A 421 7.42 -8.89 5.11
N THR A 422 8.70 -8.65 5.40
CA THR A 422 9.75 -8.54 4.39
C THR A 422 10.19 -9.92 3.94
N PRO A 423 10.26 -10.21 2.62
CA PRO A 423 10.80 -11.47 2.12
C PRO A 423 12.25 -11.70 2.53
N MET A 424 12.51 -12.77 3.22
CA MET A 424 13.85 -13.18 3.64
C MET A 424 14.34 -14.41 2.87
N GLU A 425 13.45 -15.38 2.63
CA GLU A 425 13.69 -16.54 1.79
C GLU A 425 12.52 -16.79 0.86
N THR A 426 12.77 -17.45 -0.28
CA THR A 426 11.76 -18.13 -1.08
C THR A 426 12.06 -19.63 -1.14
N THR A 427 11.03 -20.44 -1.01
CA THR A 427 11.14 -21.91 -1.01
C THR A 427 10.31 -22.50 -2.15
N GLY A 428 10.84 -23.50 -2.83
CA GLY A 428 10.18 -24.16 -3.96
C GLY A 428 9.20 -25.26 -3.56
N ALA A 429 8.63 -25.93 -4.56
CA ALA A 429 7.62 -26.97 -4.40
C ALA A 429 8.11 -28.17 -3.56
N SER A 430 9.40 -28.50 -3.61
CA SER A 430 10.00 -29.54 -2.75
C SER A 430 10.49 -29.02 -1.40
N GLY A 431 10.19 -27.77 -1.05
CA GLY A 431 10.63 -27.12 0.20
C GLY A 431 12.11 -26.73 0.23
N GLN A 432 12.82 -26.81 -0.90
CA GLN A 432 14.19 -26.29 -1.00
C GLN A 432 14.19 -24.76 -1.06
N VAL A 433 15.24 -24.14 -0.52
CA VAL A 433 15.40 -22.68 -0.61
C VAL A 433 15.91 -22.30 -1.98
N PHE A 434 15.18 -21.45 -2.71
CA PHE A 434 15.57 -20.93 -4.01
C PHE A 434 16.39 -19.64 -3.89
N TRP A 435 16.00 -18.78 -2.99
CA TRP A 435 16.57 -17.47 -2.82
C TRP A 435 16.65 -17.08 -1.34
N LYS A 436 17.68 -16.33 -0.98
CA LYS A 436 17.82 -15.67 0.32
C LYS A 436 18.20 -14.22 0.11
N GLY A 437 17.55 -13.31 0.83
CA GLY A 437 17.91 -11.89 0.90
C GLY A 437 18.46 -11.51 2.25
N SER A 438 19.38 -10.56 2.27
CA SER A 438 19.88 -9.90 3.47
C SER A 438 19.80 -8.40 3.25
N TYR A 439 19.34 -7.67 4.26
CA TYR A 439 19.09 -6.24 4.15
C TYR A 439 19.84 -5.48 5.24
N LYS A 440 20.28 -4.28 4.90
CA LYS A 440 20.67 -3.25 5.84
C LYS A 440 19.44 -2.66 6.54
N ALA A 441 19.65 -1.95 7.63
CA ALA A 441 18.54 -1.47 8.48
C ALA A 441 17.47 -0.68 7.71
N TRP A 442 17.88 0.11 6.72
CA TRP A 442 16.97 0.92 5.88
C TRP A 442 16.53 0.23 4.58
N GLY A 443 16.72 -1.09 4.47
CA GLY A 443 16.19 -1.88 3.37
C GLY A 443 17.10 -1.95 2.13
N SER A 444 18.28 -1.35 2.14
CA SER A 444 19.29 -1.63 1.10
C SER A 444 19.64 -3.11 1.13
N THR A 445 19.68 -3.73 -0.03
CA THR A 445 20.12 -5.12 -0.13
C THR A 445 21.61 -5.22 0.20
N ALA A 446 21.95 -5.94 1.26
CA ALA A 446 23.32 -6.21 1.64
C ALA A 446 23.87 -7.39 0.82
N ASP A 447 23.11 -8.49 0.76
CA ASP A 447 23.46 -9.69 0.01
C ASP A 447 22.22 -10.36 -0.55
N GLN A 448 22.36 -10.97 -1.74
CA GLN A 448 21.37 -11.85 -2.33
C GLN A 448 22.05 -13.10 -2.86
N ILE A 449 21.56 -14.25 -2.42
CA ILE A 449 22.03 -15.54 -2.90
C ILE A 449 20.85 -16.23 -3.59
N SER A 450 20.96 -16.39 -4.90
CA SER A 450 20.06 -17.24 -5.69
C SER A 450 20.70 -18.61 -5.80
N ILE A 451 20.00 -19.67 -5.39
CA ILE A 451 20.61 -20.98 -5.20
C ILE A 451 20.40 -21.89 -6.40
N ASP A 452 19.23 -21.89 -7.07
CA ASP A 452 19.03 -22.64 -8.34
C ASP A 452 17.53 -22.68 -8.74
N PRO A 453 17.18 -22.53 -10.04
CA PRO A 453 17.91 -21.72 -11.01
C PRO A 453 17.81 -20.24 -10.61
N PRO A 454 18.85 -19.46 -10.84
CA PRO A 454 18.96 -18.11 -10.28
C PRO A 454 17.80 -17.16 -10.67
N GLU A 455 17.06 -17.49 -11.71
CA GLU A 455 16.02 -16.61 -12.28
C GLU A 455 14.62 -16.84 -11.69
N ASN A 456 14.32 -18.00 -11.11
CA ASN A 456 12.96 -18.37 -10.71
C ASN A 456 12.64 -18.09 -9.23
N GLY A 457 13.65 -17.92 -8.39
CA GLY A 457 13.48 -17.59 -6.97
C GLY A 457 13.63 -16.12 -6.64
N TYR A 458 14.16 -15.30 -7.56
CA TYR A 458 14.41 -13.88 -7.36
C TYR A 458 13.10 -13.10 -7.18
N THR A 459 13.10 -12.13 -6.28
CA THR A 459 11.98 -11.24 -6.07
C THR A 459 12.41 -9.77 -6.01
N ASN A 460 11.58 -8.90 -6.59
CA ASN A 460 11.71 -7.45 -6.45
C ASN A 460 10.93 -6.88 -5.26
N ILE A 461 10.14 -7.70 -4.57
CA ILE A 461 9.41 -7.27 -3.37
C ILE A 461 10.41 -6.99 -2.24
N ARG A 462 10.21 -5.88 -1.51
CA ARG A 462 11.04 -5.43 -0.39
C ARG A 462 10.19 -5.26 0.86
N PHE A 463 10.30 -4.15 1.60
CA PHE A 463 9.36 -3.85 2.67
C PHE A 463 7.93 -3.85 2.15
N GLN A 464 6.94 -4.00 3.03
CA GLN A 464 5.54 -4.01 2.61
C GLN A 464 5.22 -2.83 1.69
N GLY A 465 4.61 -3.12 0.53
CA GLY A 465 4.28 -2.13 -0.50
C GLY A 465 5.44 -1.68 -1.39
N GLN A 466 6.66 -2.18 -1.17
CA GLN A 466 7.84 -1.77 -1.93
C GLN A 466 8.22 -2.77 -3.03
N TYR A 467 8.53 -2.23 -4.21
CA TYR A 467 9.05 -2.95 -5.36
C TYR A 467 10.38 -2.32 -5.81
N PHE A 468 11.45 -3.11 -5.86
CA PHE A 468 12.80 -2.65 -6.22
C PHE A 468 12.97 -2.48 -7.72
N ASP A 469 13.44 -1.31 -8.14
CA ASP A 469 13.84 -1.02 -9.52
C ASP A 469 15.36 -1.02 -9.64
N ILE A 470 15.88 -2.02 -10.34
CA ILE A 470 17.32 -2.23 -10.51
C ILE A 470 18.01 -1.08 -11.26
N GLU A 471 17.28 -0.42 -12.18
CA GLU A 471 17.80 0.66 -13.00
C GLU A 471 18.04 1.93 -12.18
N THR A 472 17.10 2.29 -11.32
CA THR A 472 17.15 3.50 -10.49
C THR A 472 17.77 3.25 -9.13
N LYS A 473 17.85 1.99 -8.68
CA LYS A 473 18.17 1.55 -7.32
C LYS A 473 17.19 2.11 -6.25
N LEU A 474 16.00 2.55 -6.68
CA LEU A 474 14.93 3.00 -5.79
C LEU A 474 13.90 1.89 -5.59
N HIS A 475 13.10 2.02 -4.52
CA HIS A 475 11.92 1.21 -4.32
C HIS A 475 10.68 2.03 -4.73
N TYR A 476 9.90 1.53 -5.69
CA TYR A 476 8.56 2.04 -5.96
C TYR A 476 7.66 1.67 -4.79
N ASN A 477 7.05 2.64 -4.15
CA ASN A 477 6.22 2.49 -2.96
C ASN A 477 4.86 3.17 -3.15
N ARG A 478 4.08 2.66 -4.10
CA ARG A 478 2.74 3.12 -4.48
C ARG A 478 2.69 4.61 -4.89
N TYR A 479 2.66 5.54 -3.94
CA TYR A 479 2.56 6.98 -4.20
C TYR A 479 3.91 7.70 -4.24
N ARG A 480 4.99 7.08 -3.75
CA ARG A 480 6.33 7.67 -3.69
C ARG A 480 7.41 6.70 -4.11
N TYR A 481 8.60 7.21 -4.33
CA TYR A 481 9.82 6.43 -4.51
C TYR A 481 10.71 6.57 -3.28
N TYR A 482 11.14 5.46 -2.75
CA TYR A 482 11.98 5.34 -1.57
C TYR A 482 13.43 5.03 -1.97
N ASP A 483 14.39 5.77 -1.40
CA ASP A 483 15.81 5.47 -1.56
C ASP A 483 16.33 4.77 -0.29
N PRO A 484 16.60 3.46 -0.36
CA PRO A 484 17.05 2.70 0.80
C PRO A 484 18.46 3.03 1.25
N SER A 485 19.27 3.73 0.42
CA SER A 485 20.63 4.15 0.78
C SER A 485 20.64 5.35 1.74
N ILE A 486 19.59 6.14 1.73
CA ILE A 486 19.41 7.33 2.57
C ILE A 486 18.18 7.25 3.49
N GLY A 487 17.47 6.12 3.50
CA GLY A 487 16.38 5.86 4.41
C GLY A 487 15.17 6.78 4.30
N ARG A 488 14.90 7.36 3.10
CA ARG A 488 13.84 8.36 2.90
C ARG A 488 13.22 8.32 1.51
N PHE A 489 12.07 8.96 1.39
CA PHE A 489 11.46 9.21 0.09
C PHE A 489 12.21 10.31 -0.68
N VAL A 490 12.27 10.18 -2.01
CA VAL A 490 12.93 11.13 -2.91
C VAL A 490 11.98 12.20 -3.49
N GLY A 491 10.70 12.15 -3.13
CA GLY A 491 9.66 13.13 -3.42
C GLY A 491 8.89 13.50 -2.16
N ARG A 492 8.16 14.62 -2.22
CA ARG A 492 7.30 15.08 -1.12
C ARG A 492 6.13 14.12 -0.88
N ASP A 493 5.63 14.13 0.34
CA ASP A 493 4.41 13.44 0.67
C ASP A 493 3.21 14.06 -0.06
N PRO A 494 2.43 13.30 -0.86
CA PRO A 494 1.25 13.81 -1.54
C PRO A 494 0.17 14.35 -0.59
N ILE A 495 0.10 13.84 0.64
CA ILE A 495 -0.82 14.31 1.69
C ILE A 495 -0.21 15.43 2.55
N GLY A 496 1.00 15.89 2.19
CA GLY A 496 1.68 16.98 2.87
C GLY A 496 1.92 16.70 4.35
N PHE A 497 1.61 17.68 5.21
CA PHE A 497 1.81 17.55 6.66
C PHE A 497 0.85 16.57 7.35
N SER A 498 -0.17 16.07 6.67
CA SER A 498 -1.03 14.98 7.19
C SER A 498 -0.27 13.65 7.34
N GLY A 499 0.85 13.47 6.63
CA GLY A 499 1.79 12.35 6.79
C GLY A 499 2.84 12.55 7.89
N GLY A 500 2.96 13.79 8.42
CA GLY A 500 3.93 14.18 9.44
C GLY A 500 4.68 15.47 9.09
N LEU A 501 5.35 16.07 10.07
CA LEU A 501 6.09 17.33 9.89
C LEU A 501 7.26 17.20 8.89
N ASN A 502 7.91 16.06 8.84
CA ASN A 502 8.93 15.75 7.84
C ASN A 502 8.29 14.98 6.68
N ILE A 503 8.01 15.71 5.60
CA ILE A 503 7.30 15.19 4.42
C ILE A 503 8.13 14.25 3.53
N PHE A 504 9.38 13.96 3.90
CA PHE A 504 10.26 13.02 3.19
C PHE A 504 10.56 11.75 3.98
N ILE A 505 10.17 11.67 5.24
CA ILE A 505 10.49 10.54 6.11
C ILE A 505 9.70 9.29 5.71
N PHE A 506 10.39 8.12 5.69
CA PHE A 506 9.76 6.82 5.60
C PHE A 506 9.23 6.37 6.98
N ALA A 507 10.12 6.22 7.95
CA ALA A 507 9.80 5.81 9.31
C ALA A 507 10.83 6.40 10.28
N VAL A 508 10.54 6.40 11.56
CA VAL A 508 11.51 6.74 12.62
C VAL A 508 12.34 5.53 13.03
N ASN A 509 11.79 4.33 12.81
CA ASN A 509 12.36 3.04 13.15
C ASN A 509 11.97 2.01 12.06
N PRO A 510 12.86 1.73 11.09
CA PRO A 510 12.56 0.86 9.95
C PRO A 510 12.45 -0.62 10.32
N VAL A 511 12.81 -1.02 11.55
CA VAL A 511 12.72 -2.42 12.00
C VAL A 511 11.42 -2.74 12.75
N GLN A 512 10.56 -1.72 12.99
CA GLN A 512 9.25 -1.87 13.62
C GLN A 512 8.13 -1.08 12.92
N TRP A 513 8.45 -0.24 11.94
CA TRP A 513 7.49 0.60 11.23
C TRP A 513 7.51 0.34 9.75
N ILE A 514 6.34 0.39 9.14
CA ILE A 514 6.14 0.28 7.68
C ILE A 514 5.36 1.47 7.17
N ASP A 515 5.49 1.75 5.87
CA ASP A 515 4.64 2.69 5.13
C ASP A 515 4.30 2.08 3.76
N PRO A 516 3.31 1.18 3.69
CA PRO A 516 3.02 0.41 2.47
C PRO A 516 2.57 1.25 1.29
N TYR A 517 1.94 2.40 1.56
CA TYR A 517 1.48 3.31 0.52
C TYR A 517 2.47 4.42 0.19
N GLY A 518 3.46 4.66 1.03
CA GLY A 518 4.27 5.85 0.93
C GLY A 518 3.52 7.13 1.32
N LEU A 519 2.63 7.06 2.32
CA LEU A 519 1.79 8.17 2.81
C LEU A 519 1.84 8.31 4.33
N LYS A 520 1.47 7.24 5.03
CA LYS A 520 1.42 7.21 6.50
C LYS A 520 2.18 6.01 7.02
N LYS A 521 3.17 6.29 7.85
CA LYS A 521 3.90 5.27 8.58
C LYS A 521 3.02 4.65 9.66
N LYS A 522 3.17 3.34 9.86
CA LYS A 522 2.44 2.53 10.80
C LYS A 522 3.41 1.65 11.57
N ALA A 523 3.29 1.61 12.90
CA ALA A 523 3.99 0.59 13.70
C ALA A 523 3.38 -0.79 13.39
N VAL A 524 4.22 -1.77 13.16
CA VAL A 524 3.77 -3.16 13.10
C VAL A 524 3.62 -3.63 14.54
N SER A 525 2.39 -3.54 15.06
CA SER A 525 2.07 -4.25 16.27
C SER A 525 1.97 -5.73 15.91
N SER A 526 2.74 -6.55 16.58
CA SER A 526 2.86 -7.98 16.31
C SER A 526 1.58 -8.80 16.55
N CYS A 527 0.47 -8.15 16.92
CA CYS A 527 -0.78 -8.83 17.29
C CYS A 527 -1.86 -8.88 16.23
N CYS A 528 -1.89 -7.97 15.24
CA CYS A 528 -2.92 -7.98 14.20
C CYS A 528 -2.42 -7.32 12.93
N PRO A 529 -2.49 -8.01 11.77
CA PRO A 529 -2.14 -7.40 10.48
C PRO A 529 -3.15 -6.34 10.03
N ILE A 530 -4.27 -6.18 10.69
CA ILE A 530 -5.28 -5.16 10.41
C ILE A 530 -5.54 -4.40 11.70
N GLU A 531 -4.81 -3.31 11.96
CA GLU A 531 -5.42 -2.20 12.68
C GLU A 531 -6.50 -1.65 11.75
N ILE A 532 -7.74 -2.07 11.98
CA ILE A 532 -8.89 -1.28 11.52
C ILE A 532 -8.69 0.07 12.19
N ASP A 533 -8.39 1.11 11.42
CA ASP A 533 -8.41 2.49 11.94
C ASP A 533 -9.77 2.65 12.63
N PRO A 534 -9.83 2.76 13.96
CA PRO A 534 -11.11 2.83 14.67
C PRO A 534 -11.93 4.07 14.23
N CYS A 535 -11.27 4.99 13.53
CA CYS A 535 -11.88 6.18 12.95
C CYS A 535 -12.16 6.01 11.44
N ALA A 536 -11.91 4.84 10.84
CA ALA A 536 -12.14 4.62 9.43
C ALA A 536 -13.62 4.72 9.06
N ASP A 537 -13.85 5.06 7.80
CA ASP A 537 -15.16 4.95 7.16
C ASP A 537 -15.63 3.49 7.17
N ASP A 538 -16.80 3.24 7.75
CA ASP A 538 -17.44 1.92 7.80
C ASP A 538 -18.53 1.75 6.72
N GLY A 539 -18.53 2.62 5.72
CA GLY A 539 -19.50 2.60 4.61
C GLY A 539 -20.90 3.04 4.98
N LYS A 540 -21.11 3.57 6.18
CA LYS A 540 -22.42 4.06 6.65
C LYS A 540 -22.39 5.55 6.93
N THR A 541 -23.52 6.19 6.76
CA THR A 541 -23.73 7.55 7.24
C THR A 541 -24.12 7.51 8.71
N HIS A 542 -23.38 8.19 9.54
CA HIS A 542 -23.67 8.38 10.96
C HIS A 542 -24.04 9.84 11.22
N ILE A 543 -25.01 10.04 12.09
CA ILE A 543 -25.49 11.37 12.44
C ILE A 543 -25.51 11.57 13.95
N VAL A 544 -25.16 12.78 14.39
CA VAL A 544 -25.51 13.29 15.72
C VAL A 544 -26.62 14.32 15.56
N TYR A 545 -27.65 14.19 16.35
CA TYR A 545 -28.79 15.07 16.30
C TYR A 545 -29.18 15.58 17.69
N GLN A 546 -29.77 16.76 17.74
CA GLN A 546 -30.30 17.38 18.93
C GLN A 546 -31.81 17.67 18.78
N ALA A 547 -32.55 17.61 19.88
CA ALA A 547 -33.93 17.98 19.96
C ALA A 547 -34.31 18.39 21.38
N PRO A 548 -35.36 19.23 21.56
CA PRO A 548 -35.94 19.46 22.88
C PRO A 548 -36.43 18.16 23.50
N ASP A 549 -36.13 17.91 24.75
CA ASP A 549 -36.61 16.71 25.48
C ASP A 549 -37.99 17.02 26.08
N PRO A 550 -39.11 16.45 25.58
CA PRO A 550 -40.44 16.79 26.06
C PRO A 550 -40.74 16.32 27.50
N LYS A 551 -39.85 15.55 28.08
CA LYS A 551 -40.05 14.96 29.42
C LYS A 551 -39.25 15.63 30.53
N HIS A 552 -38.28 16.47 30.19
CA HIS A 552 -37.39 17.08 31.16
C HIS A 552 -37.18 18.55 30.86
N THR A 553 -37.30 19.37 31.91
CA THR A 553 -37.07 20.81 31.84
C THR A 553 -35.98 21.25 32.81
N ASP A 554 -35.37 22.41 32.58
CA ASP A 554 -34.46 23.08 33.50
C ASP A 554 -35.23 23.76 34.65
N ALA A 555 -34.55 24.45 35.53
CA ALA A 555 -35.12 25.17 36.68
C ALA A 555 -36.09 26.30 36.26
N ASP A 556 -35.92 26.82 35.03
CA ASP A 556 -36.74 27.94 34.50
C ASP A 556 -37.92 27.42 33.63
N GLY A 557 -38.09 26.09 33.54
CA GLY A 557 -39.19 25.45 32.81
C GLY A 557 -38.91 25.22 31.31
N ASN A 558 -37.72 25.55 30.80
CA ASN A 558 -37.36 25.30 29.38
C ASN A 558 -37.01 23.82 29.17
N PRO A 559 -37.38 23.23 28.01
CA PRO A 559 -37.01 21.85 27.70
C PRO A 559 -35.49 21.65 27.69
N LEU A 560 -35.02 20.59 28.35
CA LEU A 560 -33.64 20.16 28.23
C LEU A 560 -33.37 19.66 26.81
N ILE A 561 -32.11 19.68 26.36
CA ILE A 561 -31.72 19.22 25.04
C ILE A 561 -31.30 17.77 25.11
N TYR A 562 -31.96 16.95 24.31
CA TYR A 562 -31.56 15.56 24.08
C TYR A 562 -30.59 15.49 22.92
N THR A 563 -29.43 14.90 23.12
CA THR A 563 -28.46 14.57 22.07
C THR A 563 -28.50 13.07 21.80
N GLY A 564 -28.70 12.70 20.56
CA GLY A 564 -28.76 11.31 20.15
C GLY A 564 -27.95 11.05 18.87
N LYS A 565 -27.78 9.80 18.52
CA LYS A 565 -27.12 9.38 17.29
C LYS A 565 -27.94 8.39 16.49
N GLY A 566 -27.71 8.36 15.19
CA GLY A 566 -28.24 7.38 14.26
C GLY A 566 -27.15 6.89 13.30
N SER A 567 -27.34 5.70 12.76
CA SER A 567 -26.42 5.08 11.79
C SER A 567 -27.22 4.33 10.73
N GLY A 568 -26.78 4.37 9.49
CA GLY A 568 -27.42 3.64 8.40
C GLY A 568 -26.87 4.04 7.04
N TYR A 569 -27.33 3.37 6.01
CA TYR A 569 -26.95 3.69 4.63
C TYR A 569 -27.82 4.80 4.06
N GLY A 570 -27.24 5.66 3.23
CA GLY A 570 -27.90 6.74 2.51
C GLY A 570 -27.69 8.12 3.15
N VAL A 571 -28.42 9.12 2.64
CA VAL A 571 -28.26 10.51 3.09
C VAL A 571 -28.68 10.73 4.55
N PRO A 572 -28.11 11.74 5.27
CA PRO A 572 -28.36 11.96 6.69
C PRO A 572 -29.83 12.02 7.09
N THR A 573 -30.66 12.68 6.27
CA THR A 573 -32.09 12.79 6.51
C THR A 573 -32.84 11.45 6.46
N SER A 574 -32.42 10.52 5.58
CA SER A 574 -33.01 9.18 5.50
C SER A 574 -32.57 8.31 6.70
N VAL A 575 -31.35 8.51 7.22
CA VAL A 575 -30.89 7.86 8.46
C VAL A 575 -31.71 8.34 9.64
N LEU A 576 -31.96 9.66 9.73
CA LEU A 576 -32.80 10.25 10.77
C LEU A 576 -34.24 9.73 10.68
N SER A 577 -34.86 9.75 9.51
CA SER A 577 -36.23 9.27 9.30
C SER A 577 -36.39 7.79 9.73
N ARG A 578 -35.46 6.92 9.36
CA ARG A 578 -35.48 5.51 9.80
C ARG A 578 -35.32 5.37 11.31
N ARG A 579 -34.51 6.22 11.95
CA ARG A 579 -34.31 6.21 13.42
C ARG A 579 -35.60 6.52 14.15
N PHE A 580 -36.52 7.30 13.54
CA PHE A 580 -37.80 7.72 14.14
C PHE A 580 -39.00 6.93 13.61
N SER A 581 -38.87 6.09 12.58
CA SER A 581 -39.98 5.37 11.94
C SER A 581 -40.77 4.43 12.88
N GLY A 582 -40.13 3.90 13.92
CA GLY A 582 -40.76 3.07 14.97
C GLY A 582 -41.17 3.84 16.24
N GLY A 583 -41.16 5.18 16.21
CA GLY A 583 -41.34 6.05 17.36
C GLY A 583 -40.06 6.18 18.21
N HIS A 584 -39.75 7.39 18.62
CA HIS A 584 -38.58 7.62 19.49
C HIS A 584 -38.94 7.34 20.95
N HIS A 585 -38.08 6.64 21.68
CA HIS A 585 -38.30 6.25 23.08
C HIS A 585 -38.60 7.43 24.03
N ARG A 586 -38.22 8.65 23.66
CA ARG A 586 -38.50 9.91 24.36
C ARG A 586 -39.72 10.63 23.88
N LYS A 587 -40.44 10.09 22.86
CA LYS A 587 -41.59 10.76 22.21
C LYS A 587 -41.22 12.14 21.58
N ILE A 588 -39.97 12.27 21.08
CA ILE A 588 -39.52 13.47 20.37
C ILE A 588 -40.14 13.47 18.98
N ASP A 589 -40.69 14.61 18.56
CA ASP A 589 -41.18 14.82 17.22
C ASP A 589 -40.04 15.03 16.22
N LEU A 590 -40.11 14.34 15.10
CA LEU A 590 -39.10 14.44 14.04
C LEU A 590 -38.91 15.87 13.52
N SER A 591 -39.99 16.68 13.50
CA SER A 591 -39.97 18.08 13.04
C SER A 591 -39.15 19.00 13.96
N SER A 592 -38.92 18.60 15.21
CA SER A 592 -38.14 19.36 16.19
C SER A 592 -36.68 18.94 16.24
N VAL A 593 -36.26 18.00 15.38
CA VAL A 593 -34.91 17.42 15.41
C VAL A 593 -33.99 18.14 14.44
N THR A 594 -32.81 18.53 14.94
CA THR A 594 -31.75 19.11 14.11
C THR A 594 -30.57 18.14 14.05
N ILE A 595 -30.13 17.79 12.84
CA ILE A 595 -28.84 17.10 12.62
C ILE A 595 -27.75 18.14 12.80
N ILE A 596 -26.85 17.91 13.74
CA ILE A 596 -25.74 18.83 14.05
C ILE A 596 -24.40 18.36 13.47
N HIS A 597 -24.21 17.05 13.35
CA HIS A 597 -23.03 16.48 12.74
C HIS A 597 -23.35 15.24 11.90
N THR A 598 -22.55 15.03 10.87
CA THR A 598 -22.54 13.80 10.04
C THR A 598 -21.13 13.29 9.92
N THR A 599 -20.95 11.97 9.93
CA THR A 599 -19.64 11.32 9.76
C THR A 599 -19.84 9.93 9.14
N ASP A 600 -18.80 9.44 8.53
CA ASP A 600 -18.68 8.10 7.93
C ASP A 600 -18.07 7.07 8.90
N SER A 601 -17.71 7.47 10.12
CA SER A 601 -17.10 6.63 11.13
C SER A 601 -17.99 6.47 12.37
N TYR A 602 -18.27 5.21 12.73
CA TYR A 602 -19.02 4.89 13.96
C TYR A 602 -18.30 5.36 15.22
N ALA A 603 -16.97 5.27 15.26
CA ALA A 603 -16.19 5.72 16.39
C ALA A 603 -16.24 7.25 16.54
N ALA A 604 -16.15 7.99 15.43
CA ALA A 604 -16.27 9.45 15.44
C ALA A 604 -17.67 9.90 15.92
N VAL A 605 -18.75 9.31 15.45
CA VAL A 605 -20.11 9.67 15.89
C VAL A 605 -20.33 9.43 17.38
N ARG A 606 -19.71 8.40 17.94
CA ARG A 606 -19.77 8.12 19.39
C ARG A 606 -19.05 9.19 20.20
N GLY A 607 -17.89 9.61 19.72
CA GLY A 607 -17.11 10.69 20.35
C GLY A 607 -17.82 12.04 20.26
N ILE A 608 -18.32 12.43 19.10
CA ILE A 608 -19.04 13.68 18.86
C ILE A 608 -20.31 13.74 19.74
N GLU A 609 -21.11 12.69 19.79
CA GLU A 609 -22.30 12.62 20.68
C GLU A 609 -21.91 12.88 22.15
N HIS A 610 -20.76 12.36 22.59
CA HIS A 610 -20.26 12.60 23.93
C HIS A 610 -19.82 14.05 24.16
N MET A 611 -19.03 14.61 23.22
CA MET A 611 -18.52 15.97 23.31
C MET A 611 -19.64 17.00 23.32
N GLU A 612 -20.62 16.88 22.43
CA GLU A 612 -21.80 17.72 22.39
C GLU A 612 -22.58 17.71 23.71
N LYS A 613 -22.69 16.53 24.32
CA LYS A 613 -23.38 16.41 25.60
C LYS A 613 -22.60 17.07 26.74
N VAL A 614 -21.27 16.97 26.73
CA VAL A 614 -20.41 17.66 27.71
C VAL A 614 -20.50 19.17 27.53
N GLN A 615 -20.52 19.66 26.28
CA GLN A 615 -20.63 21.09 25.98
C GLN A 615 -21.96 21.71 26.43
N LEU A 616 -23.06 20.95 26.35
CA LEU A 616 -24.38 21.41 26.82
C LEU A 616 -24.45 21.52 28.35
N GLY A 617 -23.63 20.78 29.09
CA GLY A 617 -23.59 20.83 30.57
C GLY A 617 -24.96 20.57 31.20
N ASP A 618 -25.42 21.49 32.06
CA ASP A 618 -26.73 21.34 32.76
C ASP A 618 -27.96 21.44 31.86
N ARG A 619 -27.80 21.96 30.64
CA ARG A 619 -28.87 21.96 29.61
C ARG A 619 -29.10 20.61 28.94
N ALA A 620 -28.18 19.63 29.16
CA ALA A 620 -28.31 18.29 28.59
C ALA A 620 -29.17 17.39 29.48
N THR A 621 -29.96 16.55 28.86
CA THR A 621 -30.72 15.52 29.56
C THR A 621 -29.76 14.56 30.28
N LYS A 622 -29.91 14.40 31.60
CA LYS A 622 -29.01 13.60 32.46
C LYS A 622 -29.01 12.10 32.20
N GLN A 623 -29.95 11.59 31.44
CA GLN A 623 -30.03 10.16 31.13
C GLN A 623 -29.22 9.84 29.85
N ASN A 624 -28.44 8.75 29.89
CA ASN A 624 -27.64 8.17 28.83
C ASN A 624 -26.41 8.98 28.45
N ASN A 625 -25.40 8.94 29.33
CA ASN A 625 -24.04 9.19 28.87
C ASN A 625 -23.68 8.10 27.86
N PRO A 626 -23.54 8.39 26.55
CA PRO A 626 -23.29 7.40 25.51
C PRO A 626 -21.98 6.65 25.71
N ILE A 627 -21.02 7.29 26.38
CA ILE A 627 -19.73 6.71 26.74
C ILE A 627 -19.59 6.77 28.27
N GLY A 628 -19.97 5.71 28.96
CA GLY A 628 -19.80 5.61 30.40
C GLY A 628 -18.34 5.68 30.82
N ASN A 629 -18.07 6.14 32.04
CA ASN A 629 -16.69 6.28 32.59
C ASN A 629 -15.91 4.94 32.62
N ARG A 630 -16.59 3.79 32.55
CA ARG A 630 -15.99 2.45 32.50
C ARG A 630 -15.77 1.91 31.09
N ASN A 631 -16.14 2.68 30.04
CA ASN A 631 -15.93 2.23 28.67
C ASN A 631 -14.45 2.38 28.29
N LYS A 632 -13.78 1.26 28.05
CA LYS A 632 -12.36 1.20 27.68
C LYS A 632 -12.04 1.94 26.38
N ASN A 633 -13.02 2.06 25.46
CA ASN A 633 -12.84 2.71 24.15
C ASN A 633 -13.13 4.22 24.18
N LYS A 634 -13.44 4.80 25.34
CA LYS A 634 -13.76 6.24 25.45
C LYS A 634 -12.65 7.16 24.90
N PRO A 635 -11.35 6.93 25.20
CA PRO A 635 -10.28 7.76 24.62
C PRO A 635 -10.26 7.68 23.09
N THR A 636 -10.38 6.50 22.51
CA THR A 636 -10.41 6.28 21.06
C THR A 636 -11.60 6.97 20.41
N TYR A 637 -12.77 6.92 20.98
CA TYR A 637 -13.96 7.60 20.44
C TYR A 637 -13.80 9.14 20.46
N ILE A 638 -13.19 9.68 21.51
CA ILE A 638 -12.92 11.12 21.59
C ILE A 638 -11.87 11.52 20.55
N GLU A 639 -10.77 10.77 20.43
CA GLU A 639 -9.75 11.01 19.41
C GLU A 639 -10.33 10.96 17.99
N CYS A 640 -11.19 9.99 17.69
CA CYS A 640 -11.85 9.93 16.39
C CYS A 640 -12.77 11.13 16.13
N ALA A 641 -13.47 11.62 17.16
CA ALA A 641 -14.30 12.80 17.05
C ALA A 641 -13.44 14.06 16.78
N GLU A 642 -12.38 14.26 17.54
CA GLU A 642 -11.45 15.37 17.36
C GLU A 642 -10.82 15.35 15.95
N ARG A 643 -10.39 14.18 15.47
CA ARG A 643 -9.86 13.99 14.12
C ARG A 643 -10.89 14.30 13.03
N HIS A 644 -12.16 13.98 13.26
CA HIS A 644 -13.24 14.30 12.31
C HIS A 644 -13.58 15.78 12.31
N LEU A 645 -13.70 16.41 13.48
CA LEU A 645 -14.05 17.82 13.63
C LEU A 645 -12.92 18.76 13.21
N SER A 646 -11.68 18.29 13.11
CA SER A 646 -10.52 19.05 12.63
C SER A 646 -10.32 19.02 11.12
N LYS A 647 -11.10 18.22 10.38
CA LYS A 647 -11.15 18.19 8.91
C LYS A 647 -12.12 19.24 8.37
#